data_d0d0be59d49e64f09ea236fe1d4cb01f
#
_entry.id   d0d0be59d49e64f09ea236fe1d4cb01f
#
_cell.length_a   1.000
_cell.length_b   1.000
_cell.length_c   1.000
_cell.angle_alpha   90.00
_cell.angle_beta   90.00
_cell.angle_gamma   90.00
#
_symmetry.space_group_name_H-M   'P 1'
#
loop_
_entity.id
_entity.type
_entity.pdbx_description
1 polymer ?
#
loop_
_entity_poly.entity_id
_entity_poly.type
_entity_poly.pdbx_seq_one_letter_code
_entity_poly.pdbx_strand_id
1 'polypeptide(L)'
;MSVPSTFDAENPSTALDIPLIDKLKLQLVESTDPAVPATLLSQIAVLLPVLQEDPTPITTLGIRATAYFTFTDLQSIDPPINLVAGFKAPSPPINLLALSLLAKAGQKHSEAAVVAGDSDLVASLVELWLSTSSGEVAQAALDTLWALLEVDVANHLENGEYKHSGDESHTGQGLLWRRVFTDKDVYGLLFGLCSLESDAPGDLSKRERTLAQGRLMTLLVKAGKLRWDIISTAQVPEIEAKYQSSSLLHFTTCHMVQVSDVLMHMTLLNFFRELLEIDGPGLAARSYVQSTSTFSSPALDFLVEHKLHSKVLTYYLDESKLDAVDLLYLSGPVMAYVARYAEMYPNHLLQNPSTLLDGIISRINRSLAIPTAQWAHGEVPTGHLAILASLPRVLLVEAGKHGANPVLAIPTNPPNGEALDVLAKILHGPLRTRVTDSMNLNTSGSTPTDWDREAAAARILYFLYVNQHPTFWDNVVGAADILVMKDIALSAITFMKAITTANWKLSPSAPANANSSRFQLPSEEGLGQLSPATNGFFPTSGAWAVLTPPALTTLLPYLFKPPRSYADFVGGGAGDSQSVVWKVATAKHDVLVALHSRLQETDGQVEGFEDIMRTLQQRVNEGPWGPVQSSGAQVVTAGL
;
A
#
# COMPACT_ATOMS: atom_id res chain seq x y z
N MET A 1 31.43 9.37 40.41
CA MET A 1 30.73 10.65 40.44
C MET A 1 29.51 10.47 41.31
N SER A 2 29.41 11.16 42.43
CA SER A 2 28.18 11.13 43.24
C SER A 2 27.09 11.85 42.46
N VAL A 3 25.95 11.19 42.25
CA VAL A 3 24.73 11.86 41.77
C VAL A 3 24.43 12.99 42.74
N PRO A 4 24.28 14.24 42.30
CA PRO A 4 23.97 15.32 43.22
C PRO A 4 22.65 15.02 43.92
N SER A 5 22.63 15.10 45.23
CA SER A 5 21.47 14.89 46.12
C SER A 5 20.41 16.01 45.98
N THR A 6 20.20 16.52 44.77
CA THR A 6 19.29 17.62 44.50
C THR A 6 17.83 17.18 44.23
N PHE A 7 17.56 15.87 44.20
CA PHE A 7 16.19 15.36 44.22
C PHE A 7 15.82 15.09 45.70
N ASP A 8 15.29 16.10 46.34
CA ASP A 8 14.83 15.99 47.70
C ASP A 8 13.34 15.60 47.72
N ALA A 9 13.07 14.30 47.85
CA ALA A 9 11.71 13.77 47.97
C ALA A 9 10.99 14.30 49.23
N GLU A 10 11.72 14.89 50.17
CA GLU A 10 11.19 15.50 51.40
C GLU A 10 10.68 16.93 51.17
N ASN A 11 11.04 17.56 50.01
CA ASN A 11 10.58 18.93 49.64
C ASN A 11 10.02 18.99 48.23
N PRO A 12 8.78 18.54 47.99
CA PRO A 12 8.16 18.47 46.67
C PRO A 12 7.89 19.85 46.00
N SER A 13 8.09 20.95 46.72
CA SER A 13 7.97 22.31 46.22
C SER A 13 9.27 22.93 45.69
N THR A 14 10.37 22.16 45.65
CA THR A 14 11.64 22.64 45.07
C THR A 14 11.54 22.62 43.55
N ALA A 15 11.70 23.76 42.87
CA ALA A 15 11.66 23.86 41.43
C ALA A 15 12.72 22.98 40.76
N LEU A 16 12.35 22.32 39.64
CA LEU A 16 13.25 21.50 38.86
C LEU A 16 14.37 22.31 38.23
N ASP A 17 15.63 21.88 38.41
CA ASP A 17 16.79 22.48 37.74
C ASP A 17 16.88 21.95 36.29
N ILE A 18 16.15 22.58 35.37
CA ILE A 18 16.10 22.19 33.95
C ILE A 18 17.49 22.21 33.31
N PRO A 19 18.36 23.25 33.51
CA PRO A 19 19.73 23.24 32.99
C PRO A 19 20.57 22.06 33.46
N LEU A 20 20.40 21.61 34.69
CA LEU A 20 21.08 20.42 35.22
C LEU A 20 20.56 19.15 34.55
N ILE A 21 19.23 19.03 34.38
CA ILE A 21 18.61 17.87 33.70
C ILE A 21 19.11 17.77 32.26
N ASP A 22 19.19 18.86 31.52
CA ASP A 22 19.67 18.89 30.14
C ASP A 22 21.18 18.52 30.06
N LYS A 23 21.96 18.96 31.03
CA LYS A 23 23.36 18.55 31.14
C LYS A 23 23.51 17.05 31.43
N LEU A 24 22.67 16.49 32.29
CA LEU A 24 22.63 15.04 32.57
C LEU A 24 22.23 14.25 31.33
N LYS A 25 21.25 14.70 30.55
CA LYS A 25 20.88 14.07 29.28
C LYS A 25 22.06 13.97 28.32
N LEU A 26 22.91 14.99 28.25
CA LEU A 26 24.10 15.00 27.39
C LEU A 26 25.24 14.12 27.92
N GLN A 27 25.31 13.91 29.23
CA GLN A 27 26.34 13.08 29.87
C GLN A 27 26.01 11.58 29.81
N LEU A 28 24.77 11.20 29.60
CA LEU A 28 24.37 9.80 29.39
C LEU A 28 24.82 9.35 27.98
N VAL A 29 25.91 8.59 27.96
CA VAL A 29 26.52 7.99 26.76
C VAL A 29 26.76 6.50 26.98
N GLU A 30 26.99 5.72 25.92
CA GLU A 30 27.20 4.25 25.99
C GLU A 30 28.29 3.81 26.96
N SER A 31 29.28 4.66 27.24
CA SER A 31 30.36 4.38 28.18
C SER A 31 30.02 4.74 29.64
N THR A 32 28.78 5.16 29.92
CA THR A 32 28.34 5.47 31.30
C THR A 32 28.20 4.18 32.09
N ASP A 33 28.70 4.18 33.35
CA ASP A 33 28.53 3.05 34.28
C ASP A 33 27.03 2.71 34.39
N PRO A 34 26.61 1.45 34.16
CA PRO A 34 25.19 1.04 34.21
C PRO A 34 24.50 1.33 35.56
N ALA A 35 25.26 1.44 36.64
CA ALA A 35 24.72 1.81 37.95
C ALA A 35 24.16 3.24 38.00
N VAL A 36 24.68 4.14 37.17
CA VAL A 36 24.23 5.56 37.15
C VAL A 36 22.82 5.70 36.55
N PRO A 37 22.52 5.20 35.32
CA PRO A 37 21.16 5.25 34.80
C PRO A 37 20.17 4.42 35.63
N ALA A 38 20.57 3.30 36.28
CA ALA A 38 19.70 2.52 37.17
C ALA A 38 19.27 3.34 38.39
N THR A 39 20.24 3.97 39.08
CA THR A 39 19.97 4.85 40.22
C THR A 39 19.08 6.02 39.81
N LEU A 40 19.31 6.59 38.62
CA LEU A 40 18.52 7.69 38.07
C LEU A 40 17.06 7.25 37.84
N LEU A 41 16.81 6.11 37.20
CA LEU A 41 15.46 5.58 37.00
C LEU A 41 14.74 5.28 38.31
N SER A 42 15.42 4.71 39.31
CA SER A 42 14.87 4.48 40.63
C SER A 42 14.45 5.80 41.29
N GLN A 43 15.32 6.82 41.25
CA GLN A 43 15.00 8.15 41.79
C GLN A 43 13.83 8.83 41.07
N ILE A 44 13.78 8.73 39.75
CA ILE A 44 12.66 9.22 38.94
C ILE A 44 11.36 8.54 39.34
N ALA A 45 11.35 7.23 39.48
CA ALA A 45 10.17 6.45 39.87
C ALA A 45 9.61 6.85 41.26
N VAL A 46 10.47 7.19 42.20
CA VAL A 46 10.09 7.67 43.54
C VAL A 46 9.59 9.12 43.48
N LEU A 47 10.18 9.97 42.64
CA LEU A 47 9.85 11.40 42.57
C LEU A 47 8.53 11.64 41.81
N LEU A 48 8.24 10.93 40.71
CA LEU A 48 7.09 11.19 39.84
C LEU A 48 5.74 11.22 40.56
N PRO A 49 5.42 10.35 41.55
CA PRO A 49 4.13 10.39 42.26
C PRO A 49 3.93 11.62 43.15
N VAL A 50 5.00 12.30 43.55
CA VAL A 50 4.97 13.44 44.47
C VAL A 50 5.24 14.78 43.74
N LEU A 51 5.63 14.73 42.47
CA LEU A 51 5.98 15.89 41.68
C LEU A 51 4.74 16.74 41.36
N GLN A 52 4.80 18.06 41.68
CA GLN A 52 3.73 19.02 41.40
C GLN A 52 3.98 19.87 40.15
N GLU A 53 5.15 19.77 39.56
CA GLU A 53 5.55 20.47 38.35
C GLU A 53 5.38 19.60 37.09
N ASP A 54 5.64 20.22 35.92
CA ASP A 54 5.62 19.48 34.64
C ASP A 54 6.65 18.33 34.66
N PRO A 55 6.22 17.07 34.54
CA PRO A 55 7.12 15.91 34.56
C PRO A 55 7.96 15.74 33.29
N THR A 56 7.67 16.49 32.21
CA THR A 56 8.30 16.34 30.90
C THR A 56 9.83 16.34 30.93
N PRO A 57 10.53 17.25 31.64
CA PRO A 57 11.99 17.24 31.69
C PRO A 57 12.57 15.95 32.29
N ILE A 58 11.97 15.47 33.39
CA ILE A 58 12.39 14.29 34.12
C ILE A 58 12.06 13.01 33.33
N THR A 59 10.86 12.90 32.80
CA THR A 59 10.45 11.72 32.01
C THR A 59 11.27 11.60 30.73
N THR A 60 11.63 12.71 30.07
CA THR A 60 12.53 12.71 28.91
C THR A 60 13.94 12.22 29.30
N LEU A 61 14.45 12.59 30.47
CA LEU A 61 15.72 12.08 31.00
C LEU A 61 15.61 10.58 31.28
N GLY A 62 14.50 10.13 31.90
CA GLY A 62 14.20 8.72 32.14
C GLY A 62 14.16 7.91 30.83
N ILE A 63 13.45 8.39 29.82
CA ILE A 63 13.39 7.74 28.49
C ILE A 63 14.79 7.58 27.90
N ARG A 64 15.64 8.62 28.00
CA ARG A 64 17.02 8.49 27.53
C ARG A 64 17.83 7.48 28.35
N ALA A 65 17.63 7.41 29.66
CA ALA A 65 18.29 6.42 30.54
C ALA A 65 17.86 4.98 30.17
N THR A 66 16.62 4.75 29.73
CA THR A 66 16.15 3.41 29.33
C THR A 66 16.92 2.83 28.14
N ALA A 67 17.57 3.65 27.32
CA ALA A 67 18.33 3.18 26.17
C ALA A 67 19.45 2.18 26.53
N TYR A 68 19.90 2.20 27.77
CA TYR A 68 21.05 1.42 28.27
C TYR A 68 20.66 0.11 28.98
N PHE A 69 19.36 -0.23 29.03
CA PHE A 69 18.85 -1.39 29.75
C PHE A 69 18.11 -2.36 28.84
N THR A 70 18.22 -3.65 29.19
CA THR A 70 17.26 -4.67 28.76
C THR A 70 16.04 -4.66 29.69
N PHE A 71 14.97 -5.34 29.31
CA PHE A 71 13.80 -5.46 30.19
C PHE A 71 14.15 -6.21 31.51
N THR A 72 14.98 -7.23 31.40
CA THR A 72 15.46 -8.00 32.58
C THR A 72 16.25 -7.11 33.55
N ASP A 73 17.11 -6.20 33.04
CA ASP A 73 17.84 -5.26 33.88
C ASP A 73 16.90 -4.32 34.63
N LEU A 74 15.83 -3.84 33.94
CA LEU A 74 14.84 -2.96 34.55
C LEU A 74 14.06 -3.64 35.68
N GLN A 75 13.80 -4.95 35.58
CA GLN A 75 13.16 -5.72 36.65
C GLN A 75 14.04 -5.90 37.90
N SER A 76 15.36 -5.76 37.74
CA SER A 76 16.32 -5.89 38.86
C SER A 76 16.52 -4.58 39.65
N ILE A 77 15.90 -3.47 39.21
CA ILE A 77 16.01 -2.17 39.90
C ILE A 77 15.23 -2.22 41.21
N ASP A 78 15.88 -1.77 42.29
CA ASP A 78 15.29 -1.68 43.62
C ASP A 78 15.19 -0.21 44.08
N PRO A 79 13.99 0.30 44.47
CA PRO A 79 12.70 -0.39 44.47
C PRO A 79 12.18 -0.64 43.03
N PRO A 80 11.35 -1.69 42.83
CA PRO A 80 10.85 -2.06 41.53
C PRO A 80 9.96 -0.95 40.93
N ILE A 81 10.11 -0.67 39.63
CA ILE A 81 9.36 0.34 38.93
C ILE A 81 7.93 -0.17 38.70
N ASN A 82 6.92 0.57 39.16
CA ASN A 82 5.53 0.21 38.98
C ASN A 82 4.99 0.73 37.64
N LEU A 83 5.06 -0.11 36.60
CA LEU A 83 4.56 0.23 35.25
C LEU A 83 3.05 0.44 35.20
N VAL A 84 2.27 -0.33 35.99
CA VAL A 84 0.80 -0.19 36.05
C VAL A 84 0.42 1.20 36.58
N ALA A 85 1.09 1.69 37.62
CA ALA A 85 0.89 3.03 38.11
C ALA A 85 1.28 4.10 37.06
N GLY A 86 2.34 3.85 36.31
CA GLY A 86 2.76 4.71 35.19
C GLY A 86 1.71 4.78 34.06
N PHE A 87 1.06 3.68 33.72
CA PHE A 87 -0.03 3.65 32.72
C PHE A 87 -1.30 4.34 33.20
N LYS A 88 -1.62 4.21 34.47
CA LYS A 88 -2.80 4.84 35.10
C LYS A 88 -2.59 6.32 35.46
N ALA A 89 -1.37 6.84 35.29
CA ALA A 89 -1.07 8.25 35.56
C ALA A 89 -1.81 9.16 34.56
N PRO A 90 -2.38 10.29 35.02
CA PRO A 90 -3.12 11.21 34.15
C PRO A 90 -2.20 12.04 33.23
N SER A 91 -0.89 11.89 33.33
CA SER A 91 0.12 12.67 32.63
C SER A 91 0.73 11.92 31.44
N PRO A 92 0.52 12.40 30.18
CA PRO A 92 1.09 11.77 29.00
C PRO A 92 2.61 11.53 29.04
N PRO A 93 3.47 12.44 29.54
CA PRO A 93 4.89 12.21 29.68
C PRO A 93 5.24 11.00 30.59
N ILE A 94 4.44 10.75 31.64
CA ILE A 94 4.63 9.60 32.54
C ILE A 94 4.24 8.31 31.80
N ASN A 95 3.13 8.34 31.06
CA ASN A 95 2.71 7.20 30.26
C ASN A 95 3.79 6.83 29.20
N LEU A 96 4.36 7.82 28.52
CA LEU A 96 5.43 7.61 27.53
C LEU A 96 6.69 7.00 28.16
N LEU A 97 7.07 7.42 29.35
CA LEU A 97 8.18 6.81 30.09
C LEU A 97 7.87 5.34 30.41
N ALA A 98 6.71 5.04 30.95
CA ALA A 98 6.31 3.68 31.29
C ALA A 98 6.25 2.78 30.02
N LEU A 99 5.74 3.31 28.90
CA LEU A 99 5.73 2.61 27.61
C LEU A 99 7.14 2.37 27.07
N SER A 100 8.06 3.33 27.20
CA SER A 100 9.45 3.16 26.78
C SER A 100 10.19 2.08 27.56
N LEU A 101 9.85 1.89 28.83
CA LEU A 101 10.35 0.81 29.67
C LEU A 101 9.77 -0.55 29.23
N LEU A 102 8.45 -0.62 29.04
CA LEU A 102 7.80 -1.86 28.61
C LEU A 102 8.19 -2.29 27.19
N ALA A 103 8.40 -1.34 26.29
CA ALA A 103 8.81 -1.62 24.90
C ALA A 103 10.11 -2.44 24.79
N LYS A 104 10.96 -2.42 25.82
CA LYS A 104 12.16 -3.27 25.89
C LYS A 104 11.83 -4.75 25.84
N ALA A 105 10.71 -5.16 26.45
CA ALA A 105 10.28 -6.56 26.46
C ALA A 105 9.86 -7.07 25.05
N GLY A 106 9.54 -6.17 24.11
CA GLY A 106 9.24 -6.52 22.72
C GLY A 106 10.47 -6.92 21.88
N GLN A 107 11.66 -6.99 22.46
CA GLN A 107 12.89 -7.39 21.75
C GLN A 107 13.15 -8.90 21.84
N LYS A 108 12.62 -9.60 22.86
CA LYS A 108 12.85 -11.03 23.10
C LYS A 108 11.57 -11.73 23.52
N HIS A 109 11.32 -12.90 22.93
CA HIS A 109 10.13 -13.70 23.27
C HIS A 109 10.08 -14.11 24.77
N SER A 110 11.23 -14.36 25.41
CA SER A 110 11.29 -14.69 26.85
C SER A 110 10.85 -13.51 27.72
N GLU A 111 11.18 -12.29 27.35
CA GLU A 111 10.78 -11.07 28.07
C GLU A 111 9.30 -10.76 27.84
N ALA A 112 8.80 -10.94 26.60
CA ALA A 112 7.38 -10.84 26.27
C ALA A 112 6.54 -11.88 27.06
N ALA A 113 7.07 -13.09 27.27
CA ALA A 113 6.42 -14.13 28.07
C ALA A 113 6.29 -13.71 29.56
N VAL A 114 7.26 -12.99 30.11
CA VAL A 114 7.16 -12.42 31.47
C VAL A 114 6.04 -11.40 31.56
N VAL A 115 5.95 -10.49 30.56
CA VAL A 115 4.85 -9.51 30.46
C VAL A 115 3.49 -10.22 30.37
N ALA A 116 3.37 -11.28 29.58
CA ALA A 116 2.15 -12.07 29.45
C ALA A 116 1.72 -12.73 30.79
N GLY A 117 2.66 -12.96 31.70
CA GLY A 117 2.38 -13.47 33.03
C GLY A 117 1.66 -12.47 33.95
N ASP A 118 1.78 -11.17 33.70
CA ASP A 118 1.15 -10.10 34.48
C ASP A 118 -0.14 -9.61 33.79
N SER A 119 -1.28 -10.11 34.24
CA SER A 119 -2.61 -9.77 33.73
C SER A 119 -2.93 -8.29 33.90
N ASP A 120 -2.59 -7.71 35.05
CA ASP A 120 -2.92 -6.32 35.36
C ASP A 120 -2.10 -5.34 34.50
N LEU A 121 -0.86 -5.70 34.22
CA LEU A 121 0.02 -4.92 33.34
C LEU A 121 -0.53 -4.90 31.91
N VAL A 122 -0.90 -6.07 31.36
CA VAL A 122 -1.45 -6.16 29.99
C VAL A 122 -2.83 -5.47 29.90
N ALA A 123 -3.69 -5.67 30.90
CA ALA A 123 -4.99 -4.98 30.96
C ALA A 123 -4.82 -3.46 30.98
N SER A 124 -3.90 -2.95 31.84
CA SER A 124 -3.63 -1.50 31.94
C SER A 124 -3.02 -0.92 30.65
N LEU A 125 -2.19 -1.69 29.94
CA LEU A 125 -1.66 -1.29 28.63
C LEU A 125 -2.78 -1.17 27.59
N VAL A 126 -3.68 -2.15 27.51
CA VAL A 126 -4.81 -2.15 26.57
C VAL A 126 -5.80 -1.03 26.92
N GLU A 127 -6.09 -0.82 28.18
CA GLU A 127 -6.94 0.26 28.67
C GLU A 127 -6.33 1.63 28.32
N LEU A 128 -5.06 1.89 28.61
CA LEU A 128 -4.35 3.11 28.25
C LEU A 128 -4.40 3.35 26.73
N TRP A 129 -4.07 2.33 25.94
CA TRP A 129 -4.06 2.41 24.49
C TRP A 129 -5.41 2.84 23.94
N LEU A 130 -6.51 2.25 24.38
CA LEU A 130 -7.85 2.53 23.87
C LEU A 130 -8.42 3.85 24.42
N SER A 131 -8.19 4.19 25.71
CA SER A 131 -8.86 5.29 26.39
C SER A 131 -8.12 6.62 26.33
N THR A 132 -6.79 6.65 26.11
CA THR A 132 -6.03 7.91 26.13
C THR A 132 -6.49 8.89 25.06
N SER A 133 -6.59 10.18 25.44
CA SER A 133 -6.86 11.27 24.51
C SER A 133 -5.61 11.74 23.74
N SER A 134 -4.40 11.37 24.22
CA SER A 134 -3.12 11.71 23.58
C SER A 134 -2.84 10.77 22.39
N GLY A 135 -2.72 11.33 21.18
CA GLY A 135 -2.35 10.57 19.98
C GLY A 135 -0.96 9.94 20.07
N GLU A 136 -0.01 10.64 20.68
CA GLU A 136 1.38 10.15 20.87
C GLU A 136 1.42 8.95 21.82
N VAL A 137 0.73 9.03 22.96
CA VAL A 137 0.64 7.93 23.92
C VAL A 137 -0.07 6.73 23.28
N ALA A 138 -1.15 6.96 22.54
CA ALA A 138 -1.87 5.89 21.86
C ALA A 138 -1.01 5.17 20.81
N GLN A 139 -0.23 5.92 20.03
CA GLN A 139 0.68 5.33 19.05
C GLN A 139 1.79 4.54 19.74
N ALA A 140 2.44 5.10 20.75
CA ALA A 140 3.48 4.42 21.52
C ALA A 140 2.95 3.14 22.20
N ALA A 141 1.71 3.18 22.73
CA ALA A 141 1.07 2.00 23.32
C ALA A 141 0.76 0.92 22.28
N LEU A 142 0.26 1.30 21.08
CA LEU A 142 0.06 0.37 19.98
C LEU A 142 1.37 -0.25 19.51
N ASP A 143 2.41 0.55 19.33
CA ASP A 143 3.71 0.07 18.87
C ASP A 143 4.34 -0.90 19.89
N THR A 144 4.20 -0.59 21.20
CA THR A 144 4.65 -1.48 22.29
C THR A 144 3.86 -2.78 22.30
N LEU A 145 2.53 -2.71 22.27
CA LEU A 145 1.66 -3.89 22.23
C LEU A 145 1.94 -4.75 20.99
N TRP A 146 2.12 -4.10 19.83
CA TRP A 146 2.42 -4.80 18.59
C TRP A 146 3.78 -5.49 18.62
N ALA A 147 4.84 -4.83 19.08
CA ALA A 147 6.18 -5.43 19.21
C ALA A 147 6.15 -6.66 20.13
N LEU A 148 5.41 -6.59 21.24
CA LEU A 148 5.21 -7.71 22.15
C LEU A 148 4.45 -8.88 21.48
N LEU A 149 3.39 -8.60 20.71
CA LEU A 149 2.64 -9.63 19.98
C LEU A 149 3.46 -10.23 18.84
N GLU A 150 4.22 -9.42 18.11
CA GLU A 150 5.02 -9.86 16.96
C GLU A 150 6.15 -10.80 17.38
N VAL A 151 6.84 -10.50 18.48
CA VAL A 151 7.92 -11.36 19.01
C VAL A 151 7.39 -12.64 19.63
N ASP A 152 6.13 -12.68 20.09
CA ASP A 152 5.50 -13.86 20.73
C ASP A 152 4.66 -14.69 19.74
N VAL A 153 4.82 -14.51 18.44
CA VAL A 153 4.16 -15.36 17.45
C VAL A 153 4.68 -16.79 17.57
N ALA A 154 3.79 -17.73 17.91
CA ALA A 154 4.10 -19.14 17.87
C ALA A 154 4.15 -19.62 16.41
N ASN A 155 5.16 -20.41 16.03
CA ASN A 155 5.17 -21.07 14.73
C ASN A 155 4.00 -22.06 14.66
N HIS A 156 2.97 -21.69 13.91
CA HIS A 156 1.91 -22.65 13.57
C HIS A 156 2.39 -23.57 12.45
N LEU A 157 2.23 -24.87 12.69
CA LEU A 157 2.37 -25.90 11.66
C LEU A 157 1.27 -25.71 10.61
N GLU A 158 1.56 -25.03 9.51
CA GLU A 158 0.75 -25.15 8.31
C GLU A 158 1.06 -26.49 7.64
N ASN A 159 0.07 -27.37 7.64
CA ASN A 159 0.09 -28.69 6.93
C ASN A 159 1.18 -29.70 7.31
N GLY A 160 1.66 -29.71 8.55
CA GLY A 160 2.56 -30.78 9.02
C GLY A 160 4.00 -30.71 8.49
N GLU A 161 4.37 -29.68 7.79
CA GLU A 161 5.75 -29.44 7.34
C GLU A 161 6.37 -28.25 8.08
N TYR A 162 7.49 -28.50 8.77
CA TYR A 162 8.34 -27.46 9.34
C TYR A 162 8.98 -26.67 8.20
N LYS A 163 8.61 -25.40 8.01
CA LYS A 163 9.49 -24.49 7.27
C LYS A 163 10.70 -24.22 8.16
N HIS A 164 11.77 -24.96 7.92
CA HIS A 164 13.09 -24.62 8.43
C HIS A 164 13.54 -23.29 7.79
N SER A 165 13.25 -22.17 8.45
CA SER A 165 14.20 -21.08 8.49
C SER A 165 15.21 -21.48 9.59
N GLY A 166 16.47 -21.65 9.22
CA GLY A 166 17.47 -22.31 10.06
C GLY A 166 17.91 -21.60 11.34
N ASP A 167 16.97 -21.07 12.11
CA ASP A 167 17.20 -20.47 13.40
C ASP A 167 16.07 -20.85 14.38
N GLU A 168 16.22 -22.01 15.03
CA GLU A 168 15.26 -22.56 16.01
C GLU A 168 15.13 -21.70 17.30
N SER A 169 15.87 -20.59 17.40
CA SER A 169 15.97 -19.79 18.63
C SER A 169 14.93 -18.67 18.77
N HIS A 170 14.04 -18.46 17.79
CA HIS A 170 13.20 -17.25 17.72
C HIS A 170 11.69 -17.48 17.67
N THR A 171 11.19 -18.61 18.15
CA THR A 171 9.75 -18.88 18.17
C THR A 171 9.12 -18.54 19.51
N GLY A 172 8.18 -17.59 19.50
CA GLY A 172 7.36 -17.26 20.65
C GLY A 172 6.42 -18.40 21.05
N GLN A 173 5.88 -18.35 22.27
CA GLN A 173 4.96 -19.35 22.81
C GLN A 173 3.48 -18.98 22.62
N GLY A 174 3.17 -17.81 22.08
CA GLY A 174 1.81 -17.28 21.93
C GLY A 174 1.14 -16.97 23.27
N LEU A 175 1.93 -16.73 24.33
CA LEU A 175 1.38 -16.44 25.67
C LEU A 175 0.69 -15.08 25.71
N LEU A 176 1.29 -14.08 25.07
CA LEU A 176 0.70 -12.74 25.01
C LEU A 176 -0.54 -12.71 24.10
N TRP A 177 -0.52 -13.45 22.98
CA TRP A 177 -1.71 -13.63 22.14
C TRP A 177 -2.87 -14.22 22.95
N ARG A 178 -2.60 -15.24 23.76
CA ARG A 178 -3.62 -15.81 24.66
C ARG A 178 -4.05 -14.79 25.71
N ARG A 179 -3.11 -14.04 26.31
CA ARG A 179 -3.45 -13.02 27.32
C ARG A 179 -4.35 -11.93 26.76
N VAL A 180 -4.07 -11.42 25.55
CA VAL A 180 -4.87 -10.34 24.98
C VAL A 180 -6.22 -10.81 24.44
N PHE A 181 -6.26 -12.00 23.81
CA PHE A 181 -7.43 -12.43 23.06
C PHE A 181 -8.27 -13.55 23.72
N THR A 182 -7.76 -14.25 24.74
CA THR A 182 -8.50 -15.32 25.41
C THR A 182 -8.68 -15.12 26.91
N ASP A 183 -7.96 -14.17 27.52
CA ASP A 183 -8.20 -13.79 28.90
C ASP A 183 -9.45 -12.92 28.98
N LYS A 184 -10.41 -13.32 29.83
CA LYS A 184 -11.74 -12.68 29.90
C LYS A 184 -11.66 -11.20 30.27
N ASP A 185 -10.76 -10.83 31.18
CA ASP A 185 -10.67 -9.46 31.67
C ASP A 185 -10.04 -8.54 30.62
N VAL A 186 -8.96 -8.97 29.97
CA VAL A 186 -8.27 -8.19 28.92
C VAL A 186 -9.08 -8.15 27.62
N TYR A 187 -9.59 -9.30 27.18
CA TYR A 187 -10.42 -9.40 25.97
C TYR A 187 -11.70 -8.60 26.10
N GLY A 188 -12.31 -8.59 27.28
CA GLY A 188 -13.50 -7.81 27.58
C GLY A 188 -13.31 -6.30 27.42
N LEU A 189 -12.09 -5.78 27.64
CA LEU A 189 -11.80 -4.35 27.42
C LEU A 189 -11.91 -3.95 25.94
N LEU A 190 -11.54 -4.85 25.01
CA LEU A 190 -11.63 -4.58 23.57
C LEU A 190 -13.09 -4.35 23.13
N PHE A 191 -14.02 -5.03 23.73
CA PHE A 191 -15.46 -4.83 23.48
C PHE A 191 -16.01 -3.66 24.28
N GLY A 192 -15.73 -3.61 25.58
CA GLY A 192 -16.32 -2.65 26.51
C GLY A 192 -16.00 -1.20 26.15
N LEU A 193 -14.72 -0.91 25.87
CA LEU A 193 -14.27 0.45 25.53
C LEU A 193 -14.69 0.88 24.11
N CYS A 194 -15.01 -0.07 23.23
CA CYS A 194 -15.37 0.21 21.84
C CYS A 194 -16.88 0.10 21.57
N SER A 195 -17.67 -0.47 22.48
CA SER A 195 -19.13 -0.67 22.31
C SER A 195 -19.87 0.66 22.25
N LEU A 196 -20.97 0.67 21.45
CA LEU A 196 -21.90 1.80 21.39
C LEU A 196 -22.76 1.92 22.67
N GLU A 197 -23.05 0.77 23.28
CA GLU A 197 -23.80 0.68 24.52
C GLU A 197 -22.81 0.53 25.68
N SER A 198 -22.65 1.59 26.45
CA SER A 198 -21.85 1.56 27.65
C SER A 198 -22.70 2.05 28.81
N ASP A 199 -22.90 1.15 29.78
CA ASP A 199 -23.71 1.39 30.98
C ASP A 199 -22.84 1.54 32.25
N ALA A 200 -21.51 1.65 32.12
CA ALA A 200 -20.61 1.64 33.26
C ALA A 200 -20.23 3.06 33.72
N PRO A 201 -20.15 3.31 35.04
CA PRO A 201 -19.62 4.56 35.58
C PRO A 201 -18.12 4.66 35.25
N GLY A 202 -17.74 5.69 34.53
CA GLY A 202 -16.37 5.92 34.03
C GLY A 202 -16.25 5.85 32.50
N ASP A 203 -17.37 5.84 31.79
CA ASP A 203 -17.48 5.71 30.36
C ASP A 203 -16.70 6.76 29.56
N LEU A 204 -16.12 6.26 28.46
CA LEU A 204 -15.53 7.11 27.44
C LEU A 204 -16.58 8.04 26.82
N SER A 205 -16.22 9.29 26.63
CA SER A 205 -17.04 10.22 25.84
C SER A 205 -17.20 9.68 24.41
N LYS A 206 -18.24 10.15 23.70
CA LYS A 206 -18.46 9.72 22.30
C LYS A 206 -17.20 9.87 21.45
N ARG A 207 -16.44 10.96 21.62
CA ARG A 207 -15.20 11.22 20.90
C ARG A 207 -14.10 10.20 21.25
N GLU A 208 -13.90 9.92 22.52
CA GLU A 208 -12.90 8.95 22.98
C GLU A 208 -13.23 7.55 22.47
N ARG A 209 -14.52 7.19 22.50
CA ARG A 209 -15.01 5.92 21.97
C ARG A 209 -14.75 5.77 20.45
N THR A 210 -15.01 6.81 19.65
CA THR A 210 -14.67 6.77 18.21
C THR A 210 -13.16 6.63 17.97
N LEU A 211 -12.33 7.22 18.81
CA LEU A 211 -10.88 7.01 18.77
C LEU A 211 -10.50 5.57 19.12
N ALA A 212 -11.10 4.99 20.17
CA ALA A 212 -10.88 3.59 20.56
C ALA A 212 -11.28 2.64 19.43
N GLN A 213 -12.44 2.86 18.79
CA GLN A 213 -12.93 2.08 17.65
C GLN A 213 -11.94 2.10 16.46
N GLY A 214 -11.44 3.28 16.08
CA GLY A 214 -10.43 3.41 15.01
C GLY A 214 -9.12 2.70 15.35
N ARG A 215 -8.67 2.79 16.60
CA ARG A 215 -7.47 2.10 17.10
C ARG A 215 -7.63 0.58 17.04
N LEU A 216 -8.77 0.06 17.47
CA LEU A 216 -9.07 -1.37 17.41
C LEU A 216 -9.05 -1.87 15.96
N MET A 217 -9.66 -1.17 15.00
CA MET A 217 -9.61 -1.53 13.58
C MET A 217 -8.17 -1.63 13.08
N THR A 218 -7.30 -0.67 13.46
CA THR A 218 -5.87 -0.68 13.08
C THR A 218 -5.13 -1.90 13.62
N LEU A 219 -5.39 -2.29 14.87
CA LEU A 219 -4.79 -3.49 15.46
C LEU A 219 -5.28 -4.75 14.75
N LEU A 220 -6.59 -4.84 14.46
CA LEU A 220 -7.18 -6.04 13.85
C LEU A 220 -6.64 -6.32 12.44
N VAL A 221 -6.35 -5.30 11.64
CA VAL A 221 -5.67 -5.49 10.34
C VAL A 221 -4.28 -6.10 10.52
N LYS A 222 -3.52 -5.60 11.48
CA LYS A 222 -2.18 -6.15 11.79
C LYS A 222 -2.28 -7.57 12.34
N ALA A 223 -3.14 -7.80 13.33
CA ALA A 223 -3.35 -9.09 13.97
C ALA A 223 -3.84 -10.16 12.98
N GLY A 224 -4.75 -9.79 12.09
CA GLY A 224 -5.30 -10.69 11.07
C GLY A 224 -4.26 -11.20 10.08
N LYS A 225 -3.23 -10.40 9.77
CA LYS A 225 -2.10 -10.83 8.90
C LYS A 225 -1.24 -11.94 9.52
N LEU A 226 -1.19 -12.02 10.85
CA LEU A 226 -0.42 -13.03 11.58
C LEU A 226 -1.29 -14.17 12.10
N ARG A 227 -2.49 -13.87 12.59
CA ARG A 227 -3.37 -14.79 13.29
C ARG A 227 -4.85 -14.48 12.96
N TRP A 228 -5.24 -14.80 11.73
CA TRP A 228 -6.63 -14.64 11.29
C TRP A 228 -7.63 -15.39 12.18
N ASP A 229 -7.27 -16.60 12.58
CA ASP A 229 -8.07 -17.46 13.45
C ASP A 229 -8.51 -16.76 14.74
N ILE A 230 -7.61 -16.04 15.38
CA ILE A 230 -7.87 -15.39 16.68
C ILE A 230 -8.89 -14.25 16.56
N ILE A 231 -8.86 -13.48 15.48
CA ILE A 231 -9.79 -12.35 15.33
C ILE A 231 -11.15 -12.76 14.75
N SER A 232 -11.17 -13.84 13.94
CA SER A 232 -12.37 -14.26 13.18
C SER A 232 -13.21 -15.33 13.84
N THR A 233 -12.69 -16.01 14.88
CA THR A 233 -13.42 -17.04 15.62
C THR A 233 -13.73 -16.60 17.06
N ALA A 234 -14.72 -17.23 17.67
CA ALA A 234 -15.04 -16.99 19.08
C ALA A 234 -13.89 -17.43 19.99
N GLN A 235 -13.41 -16.54 20.85
CA GLN A 235 -12.36 -16.80 21.83
C GLN A 235 -12.90 -16.90 23.25
N VAL A 236 -13.85 -16.03 23.62
CA VAL A 236 -14.54 -16.01 24.92
C VAL A 236 -16.04 -15.87 24.70
N PRO A 237 -16.74 -16.98 24.46
CA PRO A 237 -18.16 -16.98 24.01
C PRO A 237 -19.13 -16.17 24.89
N GLU A 238 -18.82 -16.03 26.17
CA GLU A 238 -19.64 -15.21 27.09
C GLU A 238 -19.56 -13.72 26.75
N ILE A 239 -18.39 -13.24 26.34
CA ILE A 239 -18.18 -11.83 25.97
C ILE A 239 -18.81 -11.59 24.59
N GLU A 240 -18.49 -12.42 23.60
CA GLU A 240 -19.06 -12.27 22.26
C GLU A 240 -20.60 -12.30 22.30
N ALA A 241 -21.19 -13.22 23.07
CA ALA A 241 -22.65 -13.29 23.23
C ALA A 241 -23.26 -12.04 23.88
N LYS A 242 -22.59 -11.44 24.87
CA LYS A 242 -22.99 -10.17 25.50
C LYS A 242 -23.13 -9.05 24.47
N TYR A 243 -22.23 -9.00 23.48
CA TYR A 243 -22.20 -7.99 22.42
C TYR A 243 -22.83 -8.48 21.10
N GLN A 244 -23.64 -9.53 21.12
CA GLN A 244 -24.38 -10.09 19.98
C GLN A 244 -23.48 -10.42 18.78
N SER A 245 -22.25 -10.84 19.04
CA SER A 245 -21.26 -11.13 18.01
C SER A 245 -20.78 -12.57 18.07
N SER A 246 -20.23 -13.07 16.97
CA SER A 246 -19.64 -14.41 16.87
C SER A 246 -18.12 -14.39 17.02
N SER A 247 -17.51 -13.21 16.96
CA SER A 247 -16.06 -12.99 17.07
C SER A 247 -15.76 -11.51 17.27
N LEU A 248 -14.52 -11.17 17.62
CA LEU A 248 -14.08 -9.79 17.71
C LEU A 248 -14.18 -9.05 16.36
N LEU A 249 -13.84 -9.73 15.27
CA LEU A 249 -13.97 -9.17 13.92
C LEU A 249 -15.43 -8.91 13.56
N HIS A 250 -16.35 -9.84 13.90
CA HIS A 250 -17.79 -9.66 13.67
C HIS A 250 -18.34 -8.50 14.49
N PHE A 251 -17.95 -8.37 15.76
CA PHE A 251 -18.28 -7.21 16.58
C PHE A 251 -17.83 -5.91 15.90
N THR A 252 -16.56 -5.84 15.51
CA THR A 252 -15.95 -4.61 14.92
C THR A 252 -16.64 -4.21 13.61
N THR A 253 -16.98 -5.17 12.76
CA THR A 253 -17.54 -4.90 11.43
C THR A 253 -19.04 -4.63 11.43
N CYS A 254 -19.80 -5.21 12.37
CA CYS A 254 -21.27 -5.21 12.34
C CYS A 254 -21.92 -4.43 13.49
N HIS A 255 -21.27 -4.33 14.66
CA HIS A 255 -21.91 -3.84 15.88
C HIS A 255 -21.22 -2.65 16.54
N MET A 256 -19.93 -2.44 16.25
CA MET A 256 -19.12 -1.43 16.92
C MET A 256 -19.36 0.00 16.42
N VAL A 257 -19.68 0.18 15.14
CA VAL A 257 -19.74 1.49 14.49
C VAL A 257 -21.18 1.94 14.27
N GLN A 258 -21.49 3.17 14.69
CA GLN A 258 -22.74 3.83 14.35
C GLN A 258 -22.64 4.40 12.91
N VAL A 259 -23.26 3.74 11.94
CA VAL A 259 -23.17 4.10 10.51
C VAL A 259 -23.75 5.49 10.17
N SER A 260 -24.56 6.08 11.05
CA SER A 260 -25.00 7.48 10.92
C SER A 260 -23.91 8.51 11.25
N ASP A 261 -22.80 8.08 11.84
CA ASP A 261 -21.59 8.90 11.95
C ASP A 261 -20.75 8.67 10.68
N VAL A 262 -20.82 9.64 9.77
CA VAL A 262 -20.21 9.55 8.42
C VAL A 262 -18.70 9.31 8.50
N LEU A 263 -17.99 9.94 9.45
CA LEU A 263 -16.54 9.76 9.59
C LEU A 263 -16.20 8.35 10.06
N MET A 264 -16.97 7.81 10.99
CA MET A 264 -16.78 6.43 11.44
C MET A 264 -17.20 5.43 10.37
N HIS A 265 -18.25 5.71 9.59
CA HIS A 265 -18.62 4.89 8.44
C HIS A 265 -17.53 4.87 7.36
N MET A 266 -16.94 6.03 7.07
CA MET A 266 -15.77 6.13 6.18
C MET A 266 -14.57 5.31 6.70
N THR A 267 -14.31 5.37 8.00
CA THR A 267 -13.24 4.59 8.65
C THR A 267 -13.52 3.08 8.53
N LEU A 268 -14.77 2.68 8.72
CA LEU A 268 -15.21 1.28 8.57
C LEU A 268 -15.03 0.78 7.12
N LEU A 269 -15.37 1.58 6.11
CA LEU A 269 -15.17 1.22 4.70
C LEU A 269 -13.68 1.09 4.35
N ASN A 270 -12.83 1.96 4.88
CA ASN A 270 -11.38 1.83 4.74
C ASN A 270 -10.87 0.56 5.43
N PHE A 271 -11.39 0.23 6.61
CA PHE A 271 -11.07 -1.01 7.30
C PHE A 271 -11.44 -2.24 6.44
N PHE A 272 -12.63 -2.26 5.82
CA PHE A 272 -13.00 -3.34 4.89
C PHE A 272 -12.02 -3.46 3.72
N ARG A 273 -11.55 -2.34 3.16
CA ARG A 273 -10.53 -2.35 2.11
C ARG A 273 -9.21 -2.95 2.59
N GLU A 274 -8.78 -2.61 3.81
CA GLU A 274 -7.56 -3.16 4.40
C GLU A 274 -7.67 -4.65 4.74
N LEU A 275 -8.87 -5.12 5.14
CA LEU A 275 -9.13 -6.54 5.33
C LEU A 275 -8.92 -7.35 4.04
N LEU A 276 -9.26 -6.81 2.86
CA LEU A 276 -9.00 -7.46 1.58
C LEU A 276 -7.51 -7.78 1.33
N GLU A 277 -6.60 -7.09 2.02
CA GLU A 277 -5.15 -7.31 1.89
C GLU A 277 -4.63 -8.45 2.78
N ILE A 278 -5.45 -8.92 3.72
CA ILE A 278 -5.08 -10.03 4.61
C ILE A 278 -5.19 -11.33 3.82
N ASP A 279 -4.11 -12.11 3.83
CA ASP A 279 -3.98 -13.36 3.06
C ASP A 279 -4.39 -13.23 1.58
N GLY A 280 -4.42 -11.99 1.12
CA GLY A 280 -4.55 -11.72 -0.30
C GLY A 280 -3.36 -12.32 -1.06
N PRO A 281 -3.52 -12.63 -2.36
CA PRO A 281 -2.41 -13.10 -3.16
C PRO A 281 -1.27 -12.11 -3.02
N GLY A 282 -0.13 -12.54 -2.45
CA GLY A 282 1.08 -11.73 -2.39
C GLY A 282 1.47 -11.25 -3.79
N LEU A 283 2.35 -10.23 -3.90
CA LEU A 283 2.79 -9.70 -5.19
C LEU A 283 3.29 -10.80 -6.15
N ALA A 284 3.86 -11.89 -5.62
CA ALA A 284 4.29 -13.05 -6.39
C ALA A 284 3.13 -13.97 -6.81
N ALA A 285 2.05 -14.04 -6.02
CA ALA A 285 0.85 -14.81 -6.31
C ALA A 285 -0.21 -14.01 -7.10
N ARG A 286 -0.04 -12.70 -7.26
CA ARG A 286 -0.75 -11.87 -8.24
C ARG A 286 -0.38 -12.22 -9.68
N SER A 287 0.69 -12.99 -9.86
CA SER A 287 0.92 -13.74 -11.08
C SER A 287 -0.18 -14.81 -11.14
N TYR A 288 -1.03 -14.73 -12.12
CA TYR A 288 -2.17 -15.62 -12.41
C TYR A 288 -1.75 -17.10 -12.66
N VAL A 289 -0.82 -17.61 -11.87
CA VAL A 289 -0.29 -18.97 -12.01
C VAL A 289 -1.02 -19.87 -11.04
N GLN A 290 -1.73 -20.80 -11.62
CA GLN A 290 -2.42 -21.93 -11.03
C GLN A 290 -3.80 -21.64 -10.46
N SER A 291 -4.80 -21.75 -11.29
CA SER A 291 -6.14 -21.91 -10.79
C SER A 291 -6.77 -23.20 -11.24
N THR A 292 -6.56 -24.22 -10.44
CA THR A 292 -7.59 -25.23 -10.23
C THR A 292 -8.12 -25.19 -8.80
N SER A 293 -7.56 -24.38 -7.94
CA SER A 293 -8.12 -24.08 -6.64
C SER A 293 -8.75 -22.69 -6.67
N THR A 294 -10.04 -22.61 -6.35
CA THR A 294 -10.68 -21.37 -5.91
C THR A 294 -9.79 -20.75 -4.86
N PHE A 295 -9.09 -19.64 -5.20
CA PHE A 295 -8.30 -18.91 -4.22
C PHE A 295 -9.30 -18.32 -3.21
N SER A 296 -9.43 -18.98 -2.08
CA SER A 296 -10.25 -18.53 -0.96
C SER A 296 -9.38 -17.62 -0.11
N SER A 297 -9.78 -16.36 0.02
CA SER A 297 -9.24 -15.47 1.04
C SER A 297 -10.18 -15.51 2.24
N PRO A 298 -9.71 -15.91 3.43
CA PRO A 298 -10.56 -15.93 4.62
C PRO A 298 -11.21 -14.58 4.90
N ALA A 299 -10.50 -13.48 4.56
CA ALA A 299 -11.03 -12.14 4.75
C ALA A 299 -12.15 -11.79 3.75
N LEU A 300 -11.98 -12.15 2.47
CA LEU A 300 -13.05 -11.97 1.48
C LEU A 300 -14.25 -12.84 1.81
N ASP A 301 -14.03 -14.11 2.18
CA ASP A 301 -15.10 -15.05 2.54
C ASP A 301 -15.91 -14.51 3.75
N PHE A 302 -15.24 -13.98 4.77
CA PHE A 302 -15.88 -13.31 5.91
C PHE A 302 -16.74 -12.12 5.47
N LEU A 303 -16.21 -11.23 4.62
CA LEU A 303 -16.94 -10.06 4.12
C LEU A 303 -18.18 -10.46 3.28
N VAL A 304 -18.10 -11.55 2.53
CA VAL A 304 -19.20 -12.11 1.73
C VAL A 304 -20.25 -12.76 2.63
N GLU A 305 -19.84 -13.60 3.57
CA GLU A 305 -20.72 -14.31 4.51
C GLU A 305 -21.58 -13.33 5.31
N HIS A 306 -20.95 -12.28 5.84
CA HIS A 306 -21.66 -11.25 6.62
C HIS A 306 -22.33 -10.16 5.76
N LYS A 307 -22.41 -10.35 4.43
CA LYS A 307 -23.05 -9.43 3.45
C LYS A 307 -22.44 -8.02 3.40
N LEU A 308 -21.26 -7.84 3.98
CA LEU A 308 -20.56 -6.56 3.98
C LEU A 308 -20.06 -6.21 2.58
N HIS A 309 -19.49 -7.18 1.88
CA HIS A 309 -19.07 -7.06 0.49
C HIS A 309 -20.21 -6.62 -0.42
N SER A 310 -21.36 -7.29 -0.36
CA SER A 310 -22.53 -6.94 -1.17
C SER A 310 -23.10 -5.56 -0.81
N LYS A 311 -23.04 -5.15 0.46
CA LYS A 311 -23.46 -3.82 0.90
C LYS A 311 -22.59 -2.72 0.27
N VAL A 312 -21.26 -2.88 0.27
CA VAL A 312 -20.34 -1.90 -0.37
C VAL A 312 -20.55 -1.85 -1.87
N LEU A 313 -20.71 -3.00 -2.53
CA LEU A 313 -21.04 -3.04 -3.96
C LEU A 313 -22.37 -2.36 -4.27
N THR A 314 -23.38 -2.49 -3.41
CA THR A 314 -24.65 -1.79 -3.56
C THR A 314 -24.48 -0.28 -3.46
N TYR A 315 -23.68 0.22 -2.52
CA TYR A 315 -23.35 1.66 -2.45
C TYR A 315 -22.67 2.17 -3.71
N TYR A 316 -21.81 1.35 -4.32
CA TYR A 316 -21.19 1.70 -5.59
C TYR A 316 -22.19 1.72 -6.75
N LEU A 317 -23.08 0.76 -6.86
CA LEU A 317 -23.96 0.59 -8.02
C LEU A 317 -25.22 1.47 -7.95
N ASP A 318 -25.72 1.75 -6.77
CA ASP A 318 -26.97 2.49 -6.52
C ASP A 318 -26.75 3.65 -5.55
N GLU A 319 -26.45 4.82 -6.10
CA GLU A 319 -26.24 6.05 -5.32
C GLU A 319 -27.46 6.46 -4.49
N SER A 320 -28.67 6.01 -4.85
CA SER A 320 -29.88 6.33 -4.11
C SER A 320 -29.93 5.68 -2.72
N LYS A 321 -29.02 4.75 -2.45
CA LYS A 321 -28.85 4.12 -1.12
C LYS A 321 -28.07 4.96 -0.13
N LEU A 322 -27.42 6.03 -0.61
CA LEU A 322 -26.68 7.00 0.19
C LEU A 322 -27.42 8.33 0.14
N ASP A 323 -27.50 9.03 1.26
CA ASP A 323 -27.96 10.42 1.25
C ASP A 323 -26.90 11.34 0.65
N ALA A 324 -27.21 12.63 0.46
CA ALA A 324 -26.33 13.58 -0.20
C ALA A 324 -25.01 13.82 0.59
N VAL A 325 -25.04 13.72 1.91
CA VAL A 325 -23.85 13.86 2.77
C VAL A 325 -23.01 12.60 2.71
N ASP A 326 -23.66 11.43 2.85
CA ASP A 326 -23.01 10.14 2.74
C ASP A 326 -22.35 9.98 1.37
N LEU A 327 -23.03 10.37 0.28
CA LEU A 327 -22.48 10.30 -1.07
C LEU A 327 -21.20 11.12 -1.20
N LEU A 328 -21.15 12.32 -0.62
CA LEU A 328 -19.96 13.17 -0.67
C LEU A 328 -18.74 12.55 0.01
N TYR A 329 -18.92 11.93 1.19
CA TYR A 329 -17.81 11.42 1.99
C TYR A 329 -17.50 9.95 1.75
N LEU A 330 -18.51 9.10 1.46
CA LEU A 330 -18.33 7.66 1.33
C LEU A 330 -17.99 7.21 -0.10
N SER A 331 -18.27 8.02 -1.13
CA SER A 331 -18.00 7.62 -2.52
C SER A 331 -16.52 7.29 -2.76
N GLY A 332 -15.60 8.05 -2.19
CA GLY A 332 -14.16 7.79 -2.29
C GLY A 332 -13.75 6.44 -1.70
N PRO A 333 -14.00 6.18 -0.41
CA PRO A 333 -13.76 4.87 0.23
C PRO A 333 -14.45 3.69 -0.47
N VAL A 334 -15.69 3.86 -0.93
CA VAL A 334 -16.42 2.82 -1.67
C VAL A 334 -15.71 2.51 -2.99
N MET A 335 -15.33 3.51 -3.77
CA MET A 335 -14.58 3.31 -5.03
C MET A 335 -13.21 2.67 -4.76
N ALA A 336 -12.51 3.10 -3.72
CA ALA A 336 -11.23 2.51 -3.33
C ALA A 336 -11.35 1.03 -2.94
N TYR A 337 -12.44 0.66 -2.24
CA TYR A 337 -12.75 -0.75 -1.94
C TYR A 337 -13.01 -1.55 -3.22
N VAL A 338 -13.83 -1.04 -4.15
CA VAL A 338 -14.16 -1.74 -5.40
C VAL A 338 -12.91 -1.91 -6.28
N ALA A 339 -12.07 -0.88 -6.37
CA ALA A 339 -10.80 -0.96 -7.10
C ALA A 339 -9.87 -2.02 -6.48
N ARG A 340 -9.74 -2.03 -5.15
CA ARG A 340 -8.91 -3.00 -4.44
C ARG A 340 -9.44 -4.43 -4.57
N TYR A 341 -10.75 -4.62 -4.45
CA TYR A 341 -11.39 -5.90 -4.69
C TYR A 341 -11.13 -6.43 -6.11
N ALA A 342 -11.33 -5.60 -7.12
CA ALA A 342 -11.11 -5.99 -8.51
C ALA A 342 -9.63 -6.35 -8.80
N GLU A 343 -8.69 -5.63 -8.17
CA GLU A 343 -7.26 -5.88 -8.29
C GLU A 343 -6.81 -7.17 -7.61
N MET A 344 -7.33 -7.43 -6.40
CA MET A 344 -6.89 -8.56 -5.58
C MET A 344 -7.59 -9.88 -5.95
N TYR A 345 -8.86 -9.81 -6.35
CA TYR A 345 -9.71 -10.98 -6.55
C TYR A 345 -10.40 -11.00 -7.93
N PRO A 346 -9.63 -10.89 -9.04
CA PRO A 346 -10.20 -10.84 -10.38
C PRO A 346 -11.04 -12.07 -10.73
N ASN A 347 -10.63 -13.26 -10.29
CA ASN A 347 -11.37 -14.50 -10.55
C ASN A 347 -12.71 -14.54 -9.82
N HIS A 348 -12.76 -14.09 -8.55
CA HIS A 348 -14.02 -13.95 -7.81
C HIS A 348 -14.93 -12.91 -8.47
N LEU A 349 -14.39 -11.78 -8.93
CA LEU A 349 -15.15 -10.77 -9.68
C LEU A 349 -15.74 -11.36 -10.97
N LEU A 350 -14.96 -12.09 -11.78
CA LEU A 350 -15.40 -12.69 -13.04
C LEU A 350 -16.44 -13.80 -12.86
N GLN A 351 -16.51 -14.44 -11.68
CA GLN A 351 -17.54 -15.42 -11.34
C GLN A 351 -18.89 -14.79 -10.94
N ASN A 352 -18.92 -13.49 -10.68
CA ASN A 352 -20.14 -12.78 -10.32
C ASN A 352 -21.14 -12.73 -11.50
N PRO A 353 -22.44 -12.48 -11.22
CA PRO A 353 -23.45 -12.34 -12.27
C PRO A 353 -23.11 -11.24 -13.27
N SER A 354 -23.47 -11.45 -14.55
CA SER A 354 -23.24 -10.45 -15.61
C SER A 354 -23.85 -9.10 -15.27
N THR A 355 -24.99 -9.07 -14.62
CA THR A 355 -25.67 -7.83 -14.19
C THR A 355 -24.82 -6.96 -13.28
N LEU A 356 -24.02 -7.55 -12.39
CA LEU A 356 -23.07 -6.82 -11.54
C LEU A 356 -21.95 -6.22 -12.41
N LEU A 357 -21.35 -7.04 -13.27
CA LEU A 357 -20.25 -6.61 -14.16
C LEU A 357 -20.71 -5.51 -15.13
N ASP A 358 -21.88 -5.68 -15.74
CA ASP A 358 -22.50 -4.70 -16.63
C ASP A 358 -22.82 -3.40 -15.87
N GLY A 359 -23.26 -3.51 -14.62
CA GLY A 359 -23.50 -2.37 -13.74
C GLY A 359 -22.24 -1.56 -13.47
N ILE A 360 -21.12 -2.24 -13.16
CA ILE A 360 -19.81 -1.58 -12.94
C ILE A 360 -19.36 -0.86 -14.21
N ILE A 361 -19.38 -1.54 -15.36
CA ILE A 361 -18.97 -0.97 -16.64
C ILE A 361 -19.85 0.23 -17.04
N SER A 362 -21.16 0.08 -16.90
CA SER A 362 -22.12 1.15 -17.21
C SER A 362 -21.90 2.38 -16.34
N ARG A 363 -21.62 2.19 -15.04
CA ARG A 363 -21.33 3.30 -14.14
C ARG A 363 -20.02 4.01 -14.50
N ILE A 364 -18.96 3.27 -14.82
CA ILE A 364 -17.69 3.85 -15.28
C ILE A 364 -17.92 4.66 -16.54
N ASN A 365 -18.59 4.10 -17.55
CA ASN A 365 -18.88 4.81 -18.81
C ASN A 365 -19.63 6.13 -18.58
N ARG A 366 -20.62 6.12 -17.69
CA ARG A 366 -21.38 7.33 -17.35
C ARG A 366 -20.48 8.38 -16.69
N SER A 367 -19.58 7.96 -15.81
CA SER A 367 -18.68 8.88 -15.08
C SER A 367 -17.56 9.42 -15.97
N LEU A 368 -17.13 8.68 -17.01
CA LEU A 368 -16.14 9.15 -17.97
C LEU A 368 -16.73 10.07 -19.06
N ALA A 369 -18.06 10.11 -19.20
CA ALA A 369 -18.76 10.96 -20.16
C ALA A 369 -18.80 12.43 -19.73
N ILE A 370 -17.63 13.00 -19.43
CA ILE A 370 -17.45 14.41 -19.03
C ILE A 370 -16.99 15.26 -20.23
N PRO A 371 -17.26 16.57 -20.23
CA PRO A 371 -16.83 17.47 -21.29
C PRO A 371 -15.31 17.50 -21.46
N THR A 372 -14.84 17.73 -22.71
CA THR A 372 -13.40 17.83 -23.03
C THR A 372 -12.68 18.90 -22.20
N ALA A 373 -13.34 20.03 -21.91
CA ALA A 373 -12.78 21.09 -21.07
C ALA A 373 -12.50 20.60 -19.62
N GLN A 374 -13.30 19.69 -19.10
CA GLN A 374 -13.10 19.12 -17.77
C GLN A 374 -11.90 18.17 -17.76
N TRP A 375 -11.67 17.41 -18.81
CA TRP A 375 -10.44 16.61 -18.97
C TRP A 375 -9.17 17.48 -18.98
N ALA A 376 -9.26 18.70 -19.52
CA ALA A 376 -8.12 19.62 -19.60
C ALA A 376 -7.79 20.31 -18.27
N HIS A 377 -8.81 20.78 -17.57
CA HIS A 377 -8.63 21.74 -16.48
C HIS A 377 -9.53 21.50 -15.27
N GLY A 378 -10.37 20.48 -15.31
CA GLY A 378 -11.31 20.19 -14.23
C GLY A 378 -10.89 18.96 -13.41
N GLU A 379 -11.75 18.61 -12.45
CA GLU A 379 -11.62 17.36 -11.72
C GLU A 379 -12.06 16.19 -12.61
N VAL A 380 -11.15 15.26 -12.83
CA VAL A 380 -11.44 14.00 -13.52
C VAL A 380 -11.91 12.95 -12.51
N PRO A 381 -12.72 11.95 -12.94
CA PRO A 381 -13.26 10.93 -12.03
C PRO A 381 -12.20 9.89 -11.64
N THR A 382 -11.20 10.29 -10.86
CA THR A 382 -10.02 9.48 -10.46
C THR A 382 -10.41 8.15 -9.84
N GLY A 383 -11.45 8.11 -8.99
CA GLY A 383 -11.94 6.88 -8.38
C GLY A 383 -12.46 5.87 -9.41
N HIS A 384 -13.20 6.32 -10.42
CA HIS A 384 -13.68 5.44 -11.50
C HIS A 384 -12.54 5.01 -12.43
N LEU A 385 -11.57 5.90 -12.68
CA LEU A 385 -10.35 5.57 -13.42
C LEU A 385 -9.52 4.51 -12.66
N ALA A 386 -9.42 4.61 -11.35
CA ALA A 386 -8.75 3.61 -10.52
C ALA A 386 -9.45 2.23 -10.56
N ILE A 387 -10.79 2.20 -10.52
CA ILE A 387 -11.55 0.96 -10.71
C ILE A 387 -11.28 0.40 -12.11
N LEU A 388 -11.38 1.21 -13.15
CA LEU A 388 -11.14 0.79 -14.54
C LEU A 388 -9.74 0.16 -14.70
N ALA A 389 -8.71 0.77 -14.12
CA ALA A 389 -7.34 0.27 -14.15
C ALA A 389 -7.13 -1.03 -13.36
N SER A 390 -8.08 -1.38 -12.48
CA SER A 390 -8.03 -2.58 -11.63
C SER A 390 -8.89 -3.72 -12.16
N LEU A 391 -9.80 -3.45 -13.11
CA LEU A 391 -10.64 -4.48 -13.72
C LEU A 391 -9.80 -5.47 -14.56
N PRO A 392 -10.19 -6.76 -14.61
CA PRO A 392 -9.65 -7.73 -15.55
C PRO A 392 -9.78 -7.25 -17.00
N ARG A 393 -8.70 -7.29 -17.75
CA ARG A 393 -8.67 -6.81 -19.15
C ARG A 393 -9.56 -7.63 -20.07
N VAL A 394 -9.69 -8.93 -19.76
CA VAL A 394 -10.62 -9.82 -20.46
C VAL A 394 -12.06 -9.31 -20.38
N LEU A 395 -12.48 -8.76 -19.24
CA LEU A 395 -13.79 -8.12 -19.08
C LEU A 395 -13.91 -6.86 -19.93
N LEU A 396 -12.85 -6.05 -20.03
CA LEU A 396 -12.85 -4.81 -20.81
C LEU A 396 -12.93 -5.07 -22.31
N VAL A 397 -12.32 -6.14 -22.82
CA VAL A 397 -12.47 -6.58 -24.22
C VAL A 397 -13.91 -7.04 -24.49
N GLU A 398 -14.49 -7.82 -23.57
CA GLU A 398 -15.87 -8.31 -23.69
C GLU A 398 -16.90 -7.17 -23.67
N ALA A 399 -16.69 -6.16 -22.82
CA ALA A 399 -17.57 -4.99 -22.73
C ALA A 399 -17.75 -4.28 -24.07
N GLY A 400 -16.72 -4.28 -24.93
CA GLY A 400 -16.78 -3.72 -26.27
C GLY A 400 -17.74 -4.44 -27.23
N LYS A 401 -18.17 -5.68 -26.92
CA LYS A 401 -19.15 -6.43 -27.72
C LYS A 401 -20.60 -6.04 -27.40
N HIS A 402 -20.86 -5.57 -26.20
CA HIS A 402 -22.19 -5.32 -25.67
C HIS A 402 -22.51 -3.83 -25.46
N GLY A 403 -21.55 -2.95 -25.67
CA GLY A 403 -21.71 -1.50 -25.45
C GLY A 403 -20.44 -0.70 -25.66
N ALA A 404 -20.41 0.53 -25.17
CA ALA A 404 -19.23 1.37 -25.21
C ALA A 404 -18.15 0.82 -24.26
N ASN A 405 -16.97 0.56 -24.78
CA ASN A 405 -15.81 0.16 -23.98
C ASN A 405 -15.27 1.39 -23.22
N PRO A 406 -15.23 1.38 -21.88
CA PRO A 406 -14.79 2.54 -21.11
C PRO A 406 -13.34 2.94 -21.36
N VAL A 407 -12.47 2.00 -21.77
CA VAL A 407 -11.08 2.32 -22.14
C VAL A 407 -11.05 3.22 -23.38
N LEU A 408 -11.90 2.94 -24.37
CA LEU A 408 -11.98 3.72 -25.61
C LEU A 408 -12.65 5.09 -25.41
N ALA A 409 -13.35 5.28 -24.30
CA ALA A 409 -13.97 6.57 -23.96
C ALA A 409 -12.97 7.58 -23.37
N ILE A 410 -11.78 7.15 -22.96
CA ILE A 410 -10.73 8.05 -22.43
C ILE A 410 -10.19 8.89 -23.60
N PRO A 411 -10.23 10.24 -23.53
CA PRO A 411 -9.77 11.07 -24.64
C PRO A 411 -8.26 11.10 -24.76
N THR A 412 -7.75 11.34 -25.97
CA THR A 412 -6.33 11.53 -26.24
C THR A 412 -5.91 13.00 -26.21
N ASN A 413 -6.87 13.91 -26.39
CA ASN A 413 -6.69 15.35 -26.42
C ASN A 413 -7.88 16.05 -25.75
N PRO A 414 -7.66 16.90 -24.75
CA PRO A 414 -6.38 17.29 -24.18
C PRO A 414 -5.70 16.15 -23.39
N PRO A 415 -4.37 16.12 -23.31
CA PRO A 415 -3.66 15.12 -22.53
C PRO A 415 -3.91 15.33 -21.04
N ASN A 416 -4.22 14.25 -20.32
CA ASN A 416 -4.44 14.25 -18.89
C ASN A 416 -3.53 13.21 -18.23
N GLY A 417 -2.81 13.57 -17.17
CA GLY A 417 -1.83 12.71 -16.51
C GLY A 417 -2.46 11.44 -15.94
N GLU A 418 -3.55 11.58 -15.19
CA GLU A 418 -4.29 10.45 -14.60
C GLU A 418 -4.80 9.47 -15.66
N ALA A 419 -5.32 10.01 -16.77
CA ALA A 419 -5.78 9.21 -17.89
C ALA A 419 -4.65 8.43 -18.56
N LEU A 420 -3.49 9.07 -18.75
CA LEU A 420 -2.30 8.42 -19.32
C LEU A 420 -1.76 7.32 -18.40
N ASP A 421 -1.74 7.54 -17.08
CA ASP A 421 -1.29 6.54 -16.11
C ASP A 421 -2.23 5.33 -16.07
N VAL A 422 -3.53 5.55 -16.16
CA VAL A 422 -4.53 4.47 -16.26
C VAL A 422 -4.39 3.69 -17.56
N LEU A 423 -4.25 4.37 -18.69
CA LEU A 423 -4.00 3.72 -19.99
C LEU A 423 -2.67 2.94 -19.96
N ALA A 424 -1.63 3.49 -19.37
CA ALA A 424 -0.36 2.79 -19.19
C ALA A 424 -0.53 1.47 -18.44
N LYS A 425 -1.26 1.48 -17.32
CA LYS A 425 -1.54 0.27 -16.51
C LYS A 425 -2.36 -0.77 -17.27
N ILE A 426 -3.40 -0.33 -17.99
CA ILE A 426 -4.29 -1.24 -18.75
C ILE A 426 -3.54 -1.84 -19.94
N LEU A 427 -2.91 -1.01 -20.77
CA LEU A 427 -2.35 -1.42 -22.06
C LEU A 427 -0.99 -2.13 -21.94
N HIS A 428 -0.24 -1.90 -20.84
CA HIS A 428 0.96 -2.68 -20.53
C HIS A 428 0.66 -4.17 -20.37
N GLY A 429 -0.45 -4.50 -19.75
CA GLY A 429 -0.78 -5.87 -19.37
C GLY A 429 -0.15 -6.29 -18.03
N PRO A 430 -0.27 -7.56 -17.66
CA PRO A 430 0.22 -8.06 -16.37
C PRO A 430 1.74 -8.11 -16.32
N LEU A 431 2.31 -7.81 -15.14
CA LEU A 431 3.76 -7.91 -14.91
C LEU A 431 4.19 -9.37 -14.82
N ARG A 432 5.26 -9.77 -15.52
CA ARG A 432 5.94 -11.05 -15.30
C ARG A 432 6.91 -10.93 -14.14
N THR A 433 6.76 -11.78 -13.15
CA THR A 433 7.79 -11.97 -12.12
C THR A 433 8.74 -13.09 -12.59
N ARG A 434 10.05 -12.93 -12.38
CA ARG A 434 11.08 -13.92 -12.80
C ARG A 434 10.85 -15.34 -12.24
N VAL A 435 10.03 -15.48 -11.20
CA VAL A 435 9.67 -16.78 -10.59
C VAL A 435 8.77 -17.61 -11.53
N THR A 436 7.99 -16.98 -12.40
CA THR A 436 7.10 -17.68 -13.34
C THR A 436 7.83 -18.26 -14.55
N ASP A 437 8.96 -17.68 -14.95
CA ASP A 437 9.73 -18.15 -16.10
C ASP A 437 10.47 -19.48 -15.80
N SER A 438 10.83 -19.75 -14.55
CA SER A 438 11.55 -20.99 -14.16
C SER A 438 10.64 -22.20 -13.95
N MET A 439 9.33 -21.99 -13.66
CA MET A 439 8.39 -23.11 -13.46
C MET A 439 7.71 -23.60 -14.74
N ASN A 440 7.66 -22.78 -15.79
CA ASN A 440 6.95 -23.12 -17.04
C ASN A 440 7.77 -23.92 -18.06
N LEU A 441 9.05 -24.23 -17.77
CA LEU A 441 9.91 -24.95 -18.72
C LEU A 441 9.61 -26.44 -18.86
N ASN A 442 8.74 -27.05 -18.02
CA ASN A 442 8.54 -28.50 -17.99
C ASN A 442 7.10 -29.01 -18.21
N THR A 443 6.13 -28.15 -18.58
CA THR A 443 4.75 -28.59 -18.83
C THR A 443 4.36 -28.44 -20.29
N SER A 444 4.71 -29.42 -21.10
CA SER A 444 4.14 -29.58 -22.42
C SER A 444 2.66 -29.98 -22.29
N GLY A 445 1.74 -29.06 -22.55
CA GLY A 445 0.31 -29.35 -22.63
C GLY A 445 -0.62 -28.57 -21.70
N SER A 446 -0.17 -27.47 -21.06
CA SER A 446 -1.00 -26.69 -20.18
C SER A 446 -1.99 -25.77 -20.95
N THR A 447 -3.22 -25.68 -20.45
CA THR A 447 -4.20 -24.63 -20.83
C THR A 447 -3.57 -23.23 -20.70
N PRO A 448 -3.99 -22.23 -21.52
CA PRO A 448 -3.53 -20.84 -21.37
C PRO A 448 -3.71 -20.39 -19.92
N THR A 449 -2.65 -19.83 -19.34
CA THR A 449 -2.73 -19.28 -18.00
C THR A 449 -3.60 -18.01 -18.03
N ASP A 450 -4.21 -17.65 -16.91
CA ASP A 450 -4.95 -16.39 -16.82
C ASP A 450 -4.05 -15.19 -17.17
N TRP A 451 -2.74 -15.30 -16.90
CA TRP A 451 -1.75 -14.31 -17.30
C TRP A 451 -1.70 -14.14 -18.83
N ASP A 452 -1.64 -15.23 -19.60
CA ASP A 452 -1.61 -15.17 -21.07
C ASP A 452 -2.89 -14.54 -21.64
N ARG A 453 -4.04 -14.81 -21.01
CA ARG A 453 -5.33 -14.22 -21.40
C ARG A 453 -5.36 -12.72 -21.14
N GLU A 454 -4.86 -12.26 -19.99
CA GLU A 454 -4.77 -10.84 -19.66
C GLU A 454 -3.76 -10.11 -20.56
N ALA A 455 -2.63 -10.75 -20.89
CA ALA A 455 -1.66 -10.21 -21.83
C ALA A 455 -2.25 -10.07 -23.24
N ALA A 456 -2.98 -11.08 -23.72
CA ALA A 456 -3.70 -11.03 -24.99
C ALA A 456 -4.79 -9.94 -24.99
N ALA A 457 -5.53 -9.81 -23.89
CA ALA A 457 -6.53 -8.77 -23.74
C ALA A 457 -5.92 -7.36 -23.77
N ALA A 458 -4.78 -7.14 -23.10
CA ALA A 458 -4.06 -5.87 -23.16
C ALA A 458 -3.61 -5.51 -24.57
N ARG A 459 -3.08 -6.49 -25.32
CA ARG A 459 -2.73 -6.34 -26.74
C ARG A 459 -3.93 -5.92 -27.59
N ILE A 460 -5.06 -6.60 -27.43
CA ILE A 460 -6.31 -6.28 -28.14
C ILE A 460 -6.76 -4.86 -27.81
N LEU A 461 -6.79 -4.49 -26.54
CA LEU A 461 -7.20 -3.15 -26.10
C LEU A 461 -6.28 -2.07 -26.65
N TYR A 462 -4.96 -2.31 -26.72
CA TYR A 462 -4.02 -1.37 -27.33
C TYR A 462 -4.35 -1.10 -28.80
N PHE A 463 -4.54 -2.12 -29.62
CA PHE A 463 -4.84 -1.93 -31.03
C PHE A 463 -6.23 -1.33 -31.27
N LEU A 464 -7.23 -1.72 -30.49
CA LEU A 464 -8.55 -1.07 -30.52
C LEU A 464 -8.45 0.41 -30.18
N TYR A 465 -7.67 0.75 -29.13
CA TYR A 465 -7.51 2.13 -28.70
C TYR A 465 -6.80 2.99 -29.74
N VAL A 466 -5.68 2.52 -30.29
CA VAL A 466 -4.93 3.22 -31.35
C VAL A 466 -5.78 3.38 -32.63
N ASN A 467 -6.56 2.37 -32.99
CA ASN A 467 -7.45 2.45 -34.13
C ASN A 467 -8.59 3.48 -33.94
N GLN A 468 -9.16 3.54 -32.72
CA GLN A 468 -10.21 4.52 -32.38
C GLN A 468 -9.65 5.95 -32.31
N HIS A 469 -8.38 6.10 -31.94
CA HIS A 469 -7.69 7.36 -31.74
C HIS A 469 -6.44 7.48 -32.64
N PRO A 470 -6.58 7.72 -33.95
CA PRO A 470 -5.46 7.70 -34.90
C PRO A 470 -4.38 8.74 -34.61
N THR A 471 -4.71 9.87 -33.95
CA THR A 471 -3.77 10.93 -33.54
C THR A 471 -3.19 10.70 -32.15
N PHE A 472 -3.44 9.54 -31.56
CA PHE A 472 -3.06 9.26 -30.16
C PHE A 472 -1.57 9.47 -29.91
N TRP A 473 -0.70 8.89 -30.74
CA TRP A 473 0.75 9.01 -30.55
C TRP A 473 1.26 10.44 -30.77
N ASP A 474 0.65 11.20 -31.69
CA ASP A 474 0.95 12.62 -31.87
C ASP A 474 0.61 13.42 -30.60
N ASN A 475 -0.53 13.11 -29.98
CA ASN A 475 -0.96 13.76 -28.74
C ASN A 475 -0.04 13.39 -27.54
N VAL A 476 0.36 12.12 -27.42
CA VAL A 476 1.26 11.66 -26.36
C VAL A 476 2.65 12.28 -26.50
N VAL A 477 3.21 12.30 -27.71
CA VAL A 477 4.50 12.95 -28.01
C VAL A 477 4.41 14.45 -27.79
N GLY A 478 3.33 15.09 -28.24
CA GLY A 478 3.10 16.52 -28.01
C GLY A 478 3.05 16.85 -26.51
N ALA A 479 2.37 16.04 -25.71
CA ALA A 479 2.30 16.20 -24.26
C ALA A 479 3.69 16.04 -23.59
N ALA A 480 4.48 15.09 -24.06
CA ALA A 480 5.84 14.83 -23.53
C ALA A 480 6.85 15.96 -23.86
N ASP A 481 6.59 16.75 -24.92
CA ASP A 481 7.46 17.85 -25.36
C ASP A 481 7.14 19.18 -24.63
N ILE A 482 6.03 19.26 -23.88
CA ILE A 482 5.62 20.46 -23.13
C ILE A 482 6.23 20.46 -21.73
N LEU A 483 7.46 20.96 -21.60
CA LEU A 483 8.18 21.01 -20.32
C LEU A 483 7.55 21.88 -19.23
N VAL A 484 6.73 22.88 -19.61
CA VAL A 484 6.00 23.74 -18.67
C VAL A 484 4.98 22.93 -17.86
N MET A 485 4.43 21.86 -18.45
CA MET A 485 3.50 20.93 -17.81
C MET A 485 4.21 19.65 -17.40
N LYS A 486 5.21 19.78 -16.53
CA LYS A 486 6.13 18.72 -16.11
C LYS A 486 5.46 17.38 -15.79
N ASP A 487 4.38 17.41 -15.00
CA ASP A 487 3.75 16.18 -14.52
C ASP A 487 3.07 15.43 -15.69
N ILE A 488 2.40 16.16 -16.58
CA ILE A 488 1.83 15.58 -17.82
C ILE A 488 2.92 15.04 -18.72
N ALA A 489 4.04 15.77 -18.88
CA ALA A 489 5.16 15.31 -19.70
C ALA A 489 5.77 14.01 -19.14
N LEU A 490 5.93 13.90 -17.83
CA LEU A 490 6.42 12.68 -17.17
C LEU A 490 5.42 11.52 -17.29
N SER A 491 4.11 11.75 -17.12
CA SER A 491 3.08 10.72 -17.33
C SER A 491 3.07 10.24 -18.78
N ALA A 492 3.23 11.14 -19.76
CA ALA A 492 3.33 10.76 -21.18
C ALA A 492 4.57 9.89 -21.45
N ILE A 493 5.72 10.23 -20.90
CA ILE A 493 6.95 9.42 -21.04
C ILE A 493 6.82 8.08 -20.28
N THR A 494 6.21 8.07 -19.11
CA THR A 494 5.89 6.85 -18.36
C THR A 494 4.97 5.93 -19.16
N PHE A 495 3.97 6.50 -19.84
CA PHE A 495 3.12 5.77 -20.77
C PHE A 495 3.95 5.16 -21.94
N MET A 496 4.82 5.94 -22.58
CA MET A 496 5.72 5.43 -23.63
C MET A 496 6.55 4.25 -23.13
N LYS A 497 7.12 4.37 -21.93
CA LYS A 497 7.91 3.30 -21.29
C LYS A 497 7.05 2.06 -21.03
N ALA A 498 5.85 2.24 -20.51
CA ALA A 498 4.93 1.16 -20.24
C ALA A 498 4.60 0.37 -21.51
N ILE A 499 4.24 1.04 -22.59
CA ILE A 499 3.99 0.37 -23.87
C ILE A 499 5.24 -0.32 -24.40
N THR A 500 6.39 0.35 -24.41
CA THR A 500 7.67 -0.22 -24.87
C THR A 500 8.05 -1.50 -24.13
N THR A 501 7.77 -1.57 -22.83
CA THR A 501 8.09 -2.74 -21.99
C THR A 501 7.01 -3.83 -21.97
N ALA A 502 5.85 -3.56 -22.57
CA ALA A 502 4.75 -4.50 -22.61
C ALA A 502 5.13 -5.80 -23.33
N ASN A 503 4.83 -6.92 -22.70
CA ASN A 503 5.06 -8.26 -23.27
C ASN A 503 3.72 -8.95 -23.41
N TRP A 504 3.18 -8.95 -24.62
CA TRP A 504 1.89 -9.55 -24.97
C TRP A 504 2.03 -10.93 -25.62
N LYS A 505 3.25 -11.49 -25.60
CA LYS A 505 3.53 -12.79 -26.24
C LYS A 505 2.71 -13.88 -25.56
N LEU A 506 1.89 -14.55 -26.33
CA LEU A 506 1.17 -15.75 -25.90
C LEU A 506 2.16 -16.89 -25.68
N SER A 507 1.91 -17.73 -24.70
CA SER A 507 2.64 -19.00 -24.59
C SER A 507 2.32 -19.87 -25.81
N PRO A 508 3.31 -20.55 -26.44
CA PRO A 508 3.11 -21.35 -27.65
C PRO A 508 2.15 -22.54 -27.47
N SER A 509 1.71 -22.83 -26.28
CA SER A 509 0.87 -23.99 -25.92
C SER A 509 -0.62 -23.68 -25.75
N ALA A 510 -1.10 -22.51 -26.17
CA ALA A 510 -2.53 -22.18 -26.04
C ALA A 510 -3.35 -22.90 -27.14
N PRO A 511 -4.06 -24.01 -26.85
CA PRO A 511 -4.96 -24.59 -27.84
C PRO A 511 -6.16 -23.66 -28.05
N ALA A 512 -6.52 -23.45 -29.30
CA ALA A 512 -7.66 -22.62 -29.72
C ALA A 512 -9.03 -23.12 -29.18
N ASN A 513 -9.08 -24.19 -28.41
CA ASN A 513 -10.30 -24.93 -28.02
C ASN A 513 -10.59 -24.94 -26.52
N ALA A 514 -10.23 -23.92 -25.75
CA ALA A 514 -10.73 -23.82 -24.37
C ALA A 514 -12.22 -23.39 -24.39
N ASN A 515 -13.10 -24.32 -24.71
CA ASN A 515 -14.56 -24.13 -24.86
C ASN A 515 -15.32 -23.84 -23.55
N SER A 516 -14.67 -23.42 -22.49
CA SER A 516 -15.31 -23.32 -21.17
C SER A 516 -15.23 -21.95 -20.49
N SER A 517 -14.64 -20.94 -21.10
CA SER A 517 -14.59 -19.64 -20.45
C SER A 517 -15.68 -18.69 -20.97
N ARG A 518 -16.41 -18.09 -20.04
CA ARG A 518 -17.44 -17.07 -20.27
C ARG A 518 -16.90 -15.85 -21.05
N PHE A 519 -15.60 -15.56 -20.92
CA PHE A 519 -14.93 -14.45 -21.55
C PHE A 519 -14.00 -14.96 -22.65
N GLN A 520 -14.47 -14.95 -23.91
CA GLN A 520 -13.71 -15.36 -25.08
C GLN A 520 -13.05 -14.14 -25.73
N LEU A 521 -11.74 -14.24 -25.96
CA LEU A 521 -11.00 -13.24 -26.72
C LEU A 521 -11.17 -13.51 -28.23
N PRO A 522 -11.13 -12.47 -29.08
CA PRO A 522 -11.10 -12.62 -30.52
C PRO A 522 -9.93 -13.48 -30.99
N SER A 523 -10.11 -14.27 -32.06
CA SER A 523 -9.02 -14.98 -32.73
C SER A 523 -8.06 -14.00 -33.43
N GLU A 524 -6.86 -14.45 -33.79
CA GLU A 524 -5.91 -13.62 -34.58
C GLU A 524 -6.52 -13.12 -35.92
N GLU A 525 -7.36 -13.95 -36.55
CA GLU A 525 -8.12 -13.54 -37.77
C GLU A 525 -9.15 -12.46 -37.47
N GLY A 526 -9.83 -12.55 -36.30
CA GLY A 526 -10.75 -11.54 -35.82
C GLY A 526 -10.07 -10.22 -35.48
N LEU A 527 -8.83 -10.26 -34.99
CA LEU A 527 -8.01 -9.07 -34.75
C LEU A 527 -7.69 -8.32 -36.03
N GLY A 528 -7.41 -9.04 -37.16
CA GLY A 528 -7.16 -8.44 -38.45
C GLY A 528 -8.32 -7.56 -38.97
N GLN A 529 -9.54 -7.92 -38.60
CA GLN A 529 -10.74 -7.13 -38.94
C GLN A 529 -10.92 -5.90 -38.02
N LEU A 530 -10.38 -5.93 -36.80
CA LEU A 530 -10.54 -4.87 -35.81
C LEU A 530 -9.56 -3.71 -36.01
N SER A 531 -8.45 -3.90 -36.70
CA SER A 531 -7.43 -2.86 -36.88
C SER A 531 -6.87 -2.82 -38.31
N PRO A 532 -7.58 -2.22 -39.28
CA PRO A 532 -7.12 -2.06 -40.65
C PRO A 532 -5.84 -1.20 -40.78
N ALA A 533 -5.53 -0.35 -39.76
CA ALA A 533 -4.38 0.55 -39.80
C ALA A 533 -3.02 -0.16 -39.77
N THR A 534 -2.95 -1.42 -39.39
CA THR A 534 -1.70 -2.18 -39.24
C THR A 534 -1.39 -3.10 -40.45
N ASN A 535 -2.15 -3.05 -41.52
CA ASN A 535 -2.01 -3.94 -42.70
C ASN A 535 -1.97 -5.45 -42.32
N GLY A 536 -2.66 -5.83 -41.23
CA GLY A 536 -2.73 -7.22 -40.76
C GLY A 536 -1.54 -7.67 -39.94
N PHE A 537 -0.57 -6.81 -39.61
CA PHE A 537 0.54 -7.11 -38.73
C PHE A 537 0.22 -6.70 -37.28
N PHE A 538 0.16 -7.67 -36.38
CA PHE A 538 -0.12 -7.45 -34.96
C PHE A 538 1.10 -7.86 -34.12
N PRO A 539 1.96 -6.91 -33.73
CA PRO A 539 3.08 -7.19 -32.86
C PRO A 539 2.68 -7.91 -31.57
N THR A 540 3.48 -8.87 -31.14
CA THR A 540 3.29 -9.61 -29.87
C THR A 540 4.02 -9.00 -28.69
N SER A 541 4.71 -7.87 -28.90
CA SER A 541 5.33 -7.07 -27.86
C SER A 541 5.15 -5.59 -28.13
N GLY A 542 5.15 -4.81 -27.05
CA GLY A 542 5.05 -3.37 -27.13
C GLY A 542 6.25 -2.72 -27.80
N ALA A 543 7.46 -3.28 -27.64
CA ALA A 543 8.66 -2.81 -28.35
C ALA A 543 8.47 -2.85 -29.87
N TRP A 544 7.89 -3.91 -30.40
CA TRP A 544 7.55 -4.00 -31.84
C TRP A 544 6.35 -3.13 -32.20
N ALA A 545 5.38 -2.96 -31.30
CA ALA A 545 4.23 -2.08 -31.54
C ALA A 545 4.64 -0.60 -31.71
N VAL A 546 5.63 -0.12 -30.97
CA VAL A 546 6.15 1.25 -31.13
C VAL A 546 7.04 1.41 -32.39
N LEU A 547 7.50 0.31 -32.97
CA LEU A 547 8.21 0.30 -34.26
C LEU A 547 7.29 0.08 -35.46
N THR A 548 5.97 0.09 -35.27
CA THR A 548 4.98 0.03 -36.35
C THR A 548 4.17 1.32 -36.43
N PRO A 549 3.67 1.73 -37.63
CA PRO A 549 2.76 2.85 -37.74
C PRO A 549 1.48 2.65 -36.90
N PRO A 550 0.91 3.72 -36.29
CA PRO A 550 1.34 5.12 -36.41
C PRO A 550 2.44 5.54 -35.42
N ALA A 551 2.83 4.71 -34.43
CA ALA A 551 3.81 5.05 -33.38
C ALA A 551 5.19 5.36 -33.95
N LEU A 552 5.68 4.55 -34.90
CA LEU A 552 7.01 4.64 -35.49
C LEU A 552 7.34 6.07 -35.98
N THR A 553 6.41 6.70 -36.68
CA THR A 553 6.64 7.99 -37.35
C THR A 553 6.71 9.18 -36.39
N THR A 554 6.13 9.06 -35.21
CA THR A 554 6.08 10.13 -34.20
C THR A 554 7.01 9.87 -33.01
N LEU A 555 6.98 8.66 -32.49
CA LEU A 555 7.68 8.32 -31.25
C LEU A 555 9.21 8.24 -31.45
N LEU A 556 9.71 7.54 -32.47
CA LEU A 556 11.16 7.40 -32.67
C LEU A 556 11.86 8.74 -32.92
N PRO A 557 11.38 9.64 -33.79
CA PRO A 557 11.99 10.95 -33.95
C PRO A 557 12.04 11.76 -32.66
N TYR A 558 10.98 11.68 -31.84
CA TYR A 558 10.96 12.29 -30.52
C TYR A 558 12.02 11.69 -29.59
N LEU A 559 12.09 10.37 -29.48
CA LEU A 559 13.04 9.69 -28.59
C LEU A 559 14.50 9.95 -28.99
N PHE A 560 14.82 9.98 -30.28
CA PHE A 560 16.18 10.22 -30.78
C PHE A 560 16.64 11.68 -30.64
N LYS A 561 15.71 12.63 -30.57
CA LYS A 561 16.05 14.05 -30.42
C LYS A 561 16.66 14.31 -29.03
N PRO A 562 17.93 14.73 -28.93
CA PRO A 562 18.53 15.06 -27.63
C PRO A 562 17.96 16.38 -27.08
N PRO A 563 17.96 16.61 -25.76
CA PRO A 563 17.37 17.79 -25.12
C PRO A 563 18.25 19.06 -25.21
N ARG A 564 19.01 19.25 -26.28
CA ARG A 564 20.09 20.27 -26.41
C ARG A 564 19.65 21.73 -26.24
N SER A 565 18.45 22.07 -26.74
CA SER A 565 18.05 23.48 -26.80
C SER A 565 17.54 24.04 -25.46
N TYR A 566 17.21 23.18 -24.51
CA TYR A 566 16.70 23.61 -23.20
C TYR A 566 17.77 23.69 -22.12
N ALA A 567 18.84 22.89 -22.21
CA ALA A 567 19.93 22.93 -21.27
C ALA A 567 20.68 24.26 -21.28
N ASP A 568 20.71 24.94 -22.45
CA ASP A 568 21.40 26.20 -22.62
C ASP A 568 20.58 27.43 -22.22
N PHE A 569 19.25 27.32 -22.19
CA PHE A 569 18.33 28.44 -21.96
C PHE A 569 17.68 28.50 -20.57
N VAL A 570 17.54 27.37 -19.89
CA VAL A 570 16.86 27.31 -18.58
C VAL A 570 17.89 26.92 -17.53
N GLY A 571 18.65 27.87 -17.03
CA GLY A 571 19.76 27.65 -16.09
C GLY A 571 19.51 26.51 -15.09
N GLY A 572 20.24 25.44 -15.19
CA GLY A 572 20.07 24.22 -14.42
C GLY A 572 20.51 22.95 -15.17
N GLY A 573 21.04 23.06 -16.36
CA GLY A 573 21.47 22.00 -17.28
C GLY A 573 21.83 20.62 -16.70
N ALA A 574 22.73 19.93 -17.31
CA ALA A 574 23.15 18.56 -16.98
C ALA A 574 23.62 18.33 -15.51
N GLY A 575 23.83 19.39 -14.73
CA GLY A 575 24.28 19.32 -13.33
C GLY A 575 23.18 19.36 -12.27
N ASP A 576 21.95 19.75 -12.62
CA ASP A 576 20.85 19.87 -11.65
C ASP A 576 19.82 18.73 -11.79
N SER A 577 19.97 17.70 -10.96
CA SER A 577 19.05 16.54 -10.92
C SER A 577 17.62 16.89 -10.51
N GLN A 578 17.36 18.06 -9.96
CA GLN A 578 16.02 18.52 -9.58
C GLN A 578 15.32 19.29 -10.70
N SER A 579 16.07 19.73 -11.72
CA SER A 579 15.48 20.45 -12.85
C SER A 579 14.48 19.59 -13.64
N VAL A 580 13.45 20.24 -14.18
CA VAL A 580 12.43 19.57 -15.01
C VAL A 580 13.08 18.95 -16.25
N VAL A 581 14.01 19.66 -16.86
CA VAL A 581 14.73 19.22 -18.06
C VAL A 581 15.53 17.94 -17.76
N TRP A 582 16.19 17.86 -16.61
CA TRP A 582 16.92 16.67 -16.17
C TRP A 582 15.99 15.47 -16.03
N LYS A 583 14.88 15.64 -15.31
CA LYS A 583 13.91 14.56 -15.06
C LYS A 583 13.31 14.04 -16.36
N VAL A 584 12.91 14.94 -17.26
CA VAL A 584 12.36 14.58 -18.57
C VAL A 584 13.40 13.92 -19.47
N ALA A 585 14.62 14.46 -19.53
CA ALA A 585 15.71 13.88 -20.33
C ALA A 585 16.09 12.47 -19.85
N THR A 586 16.19 12.26 -18.54
CA THR A 586 16.48 10.96 -17.93
C THR A 586 15.34 9.96 -18.19
N ALA A 587 14.08 10.37 -17.95
CA ALA A 587 12.94 9.52 -18.22
C ALA A 587 12.85 9.10 -19.70
N LYS A 588 13.10 10.02 -20.62
CA LYS A 588 13.16 9.76 -22.07
C LYS A 588 14.29 8.79 -22.44
N HIS A 589 15.48 8.97 -21.86
CA HIS A 589 16.61 8.04 -22.05
C HIS A 589 16.27 6.64 -21.52
N ASP A 590 15.57 6.54 -20.38
CA ASP A 590 15.09 5.26 -19.85
C ASP A 590 14.16 4.51 -20.81
N VAL A 591 13.34 5.23 -21.60
CA VAL A 591 12.51 4.61 -22.66
C VAL A 591 13.41 4.02 -23.75
N LEU A 592 14.46 4.73 -24.16
CA LEU A 592 15.43 4.23 -25.18
C LEU A 592 16.16 2.99 -24.69
N VAL A 593 16.63 3.00 -23.43
CA VAL A 593 17.30 1.84 -22.81
C VAL A 593 16.33 0.63 -22.76
N ALA A 594 15.09 0.87 -22.33
CA ALA A 594 14.06 -0.17 -22.27
C ALA A 594 13.74 -0.74 -23.66
N LEU A 595 13.58 0.11 -24.66
CA LEU A 595 13.34 -0.30 -26.05
C LEU A 595 14.48 -1.15 -26.60
N HIS A 596 15.73 -0.69 -26.42
CA HIS A 596 16.92 -1.40 -26.85
C HIS A 596 17.03 -2.79 -26.19
N SER A 597 16.86 -2.86 -24.87
CA SER A 597 16.91 -4.13 -24.12
C SER A 597 15.83 -5.12 -24.60
N ARG A 598 14.61 -4.64 -24.80
CA ARG A 598 13.49 -5.49 -25.27
C ARG A 598 13.67 -6.01 -26.68
N LEU A 599 14.24 -5.22 -27.57
CA LEU A 599 14.53 -5.64 -28.93
C LEU A 599 15.68 -6.66 -28.99
N GLN A 600 16.68 -6.55 -28.10
CA GLN A 600 17.74 -7.54 -27.99
C GLN A 600 17.26 -8.91 -27.45
N GLU A 601 16.25 -8.91 -26.57
CA GLU A 601 15.65 -10.15 -26.05
C GLU A 601 14.82 -10.91 -27.09
N THR A 602 14.43 -10.25 -28.18
CA THR A 602 13.62 -10.86 -29.24
C THR A 602 14.53 -11.46 -30.31
N ASP A 603 14.57 -12.78 -30.42
CA ASP A 603 15.37 -13.59 -31.37
C ASP A 603 14.96 -13.40 -32.84
N GLY A 604 14.80 -12.20 -33.31
CA GLY A 604 14.44 -11.95 -34.68
C GLY A 604 15.14 -10.71 -35.21
N GLN A 605 16.28 -10.88 -35.89
CA GLN A 605 16.74 -9.87 -36.83
C GLN A 605 15.65 -9.74 -37.91
N VAL A 606 14.75 -8.79 -37.72
CA VAL A 606 13.77 -8.42 -38.76
C VAL A 606 14.52 -7.60 -39.79
N GLU A 607 14.60 -8.14 -41.00
CA GLU A 607 15.25 -7.48 -42.15
C GLU A 607 14.72 -6.05 -42.31
N GLY A 608 15.62 -5.07 -42.39
CA GLY A 608 15.28 -3.65 -42.51
C GLY A 608 15.30 -2.84 -41.20
N PHE A 609 15.55 -3.46 -40.04
CA PHE A 609 15.62 -2.76 -38.74
C PHE A 609 17.07 -2.53 -38.24
N GLU A 610 18.09 -2.96 -38.99
CA GLU A 610 19.49 -2.86 -38.57
C GLU A 610 19.93 -1.40 -38.36
N ASP A 611 19.46 -0.48 -39.18
CA ASP A 611 19.79 0.95 -39.04
C ASP A 611 19.13 1.58 -37.83
N ILE A 612 17.89 1.18 -37.52
CA ILE A 612 17.17 1.60 -36.31
C ILE A 612 17.91 1.08 -35.08
N MET A 613 18.29 -0.18 -35.08
CA MET A 613 19.03 -0.79 -33.97
C MET A 613 20.38 -0.15 -33.74
N ARG A 614 21.12 0.18 -34.81
CA ARG A 614 22.40 0.88 -34.73
C ARG A 614 22.22 2.28 -34.14
N THR A 615 21.24 3.02 -34.63
CA THR A 615 20.94 4.38 -34.15
C THR A 615 20.49 4.35 -32.68
N LEU A 616 19.66 3.37 -32.31
CA LEU A 616 19.19 3.16 -30.95
C LEU A 616 20.36 2.87 -30.00
N GLN A 617 21.23 1.93 -30.38
CA GLN A 617 22.44 1.60 -29.61
C GLN A 617 23.37 2.80 -29.44
N GLN A 618 23.59 3.56 -30.52
CA GLN A 618 24.37 4.79 -30.47
C GLN A 618 23.75 5.79 -29.49
N ARG A 619 22.43 6.01 -29.58
CA ARG A 619 21.72 6.98 -28.75
C ARG A 619 21.69 6.58 -27.27
N VAL A 620 21.58 5.28 -26.98
CA VAL A 620 21.70 4.75 -25.60
C VAL A 620 23.11 5.01 -25.04
N ASN A 621 24.15 4.77 -25.84
CA ASN A 621 25.55 4.98 -25.42
C ASN A 621 25.87 6.47 -25.19
N GLU A 622 25.21 7.39 -25.89
CA GLU A 622 25.39 8.85 -25.71
C GLU A 622 24.80 9.38 -24.40
N GLY A 623 23.96 8.59 -23.73
CA GLY A 623 23.31 8.99 -22.47
C GLY A 623 22.15 9.98 -22.63
N PRO A 624 21.58 10.46 -21.52
CA PRO A 624 20.37 11.31 -21.52
C PRO A 624 20.52 12.61 -22.30
N TRP A 625 21.73 13.17 -22.35
CA TRP A 625 22.01 14.49 -22.92
C TRP A 625 22.46 14.45 -24.39
N GLY A 626 22.68 13.28 -24.94
CA GLY A 626 23.25 13.11 -26.25
C GLY A 626 24.80 13.31 -26.27
N PRO A 627 25.42 13.28 -27.46
CA PRO A 627 26.85 13.35 -27.56
C PRO A 627 27.35 14.66 -26.94
N VAL A 628 28.33 14.52 -26.03
CA VAL A 628 29.04 15.67 -25.46
C VAL A 628 29.78 16.36 -26.60
N GLN A 629 29.26 17.47 -27.10
CA GLN A 629 30.10 18.33 -27.94
C GLN A 629 31.21 18.85 -27.06
N SER A 630 32.43 18.48 -27.38
CA SER A 630 33.61 19.22 -26.99
C SER A 630 33.59 20.59 -27.68
N SER A 631 32.63 21.45 -27.27
CA SER A 631 32.67 22.85 -27.61
C SER A 631 33.84 23.44 -26.82
N GLY A 632 35.01 23.48 -27.41
CA GLY A 632 36.08 24.39 -27.05
C GLY A 632 35.58 25.84 -27.23
N ALA A 633 34.62 26.25 -26.43
CA ALA A 633 34.39 27.65 -26.16
C ALA A 633 35.42 28.09 -25.13
N GLN A 634 36.64 28.37 -25.59
CA GLN A 634 37.53 29.29 -24.90
C GLN A 634 36.76 30.60 -24.74
N VAL A 635 36.31 30.86 -23.51
CA VAL A 635 35.92 32.21 -23.10
C VAL A 635 37.21 33.02 -23.12
N VAL A 636 37.47 33.70 -24.23
CA VAL A 636 38.46 34.78 -24.28
C VAL A 636 37.88 35.89 -23.40
N THR A 637 38.30 35.98 -22.17
CA THR A 637 38.17 37.19 -21.35
C THR A 637 38.98 38.25 -22.03
N ALA A 638 38.32 39.11 -22.82
CA ALA A 638 38.88 40.37 -23.25
C ALA A 638 39.04 41.22 -21.99
N GLY A 639 40.27 41.34 -21.49
CA GLY A 639 40.62 42.32 -20.48
C GLY A 639 40.40 43.72 -21.05
N LEU A 640 39.67 44.55 -20.31
CA LEU A 640 39.76 45.99 -20.31
C LEU A 640 40.30 46.43 -18.96
#